data_06be489d4b06e569074d41b68324abf8
#
_entry.id   06be489d4b06e569074d41b68324abf8
#
_cell.length_a   1.000
_cell.length_b   1.000
_cell.length_c   1.000
_cell.angle_alpha   90.00
_cell.angle_beta   90.00
_cell.angle_gamma   90.00
#
_symmetry.space_group_name_H-M   'P 1'
#
loop_
_entity.id
_entity.type
_entity.pdbx_description
1 polymer ?
#
loop_
_entity_poly.entity_id
_entity_poly.type
_entity_poly.pdbx_seq_one_letter_code
_entity_poly.pdbx_strand_id
1 'polypeptide(L)'
;MIRPLIFVLALALSFGSAWAQSFQERSTTAGQARITVTNVGTFGNAFRGYRDGTGMPSGEYPAGSGTEHLFESGIWVGGIDAGGGIRVSTSAYDAPQGYAPGRGGFEFTPASSLGETSSLKDHPNYRANAISHQDFRATCVDTNILIPGTTIPIANHLTPMGIAMTMSTYNWNYRFSDFFVVVDVTLKNVGIETYNDVYAALWANTVVRNINRTPAGSGGAVFYQQGGNGYVDSLQMAYCFDANGDPGWTDSYIGQKFLGAEDKFGVHHPEIDGLGDHYNAWVFNNSGQALFYFPTSDDQRYLKMSQGLNQDPCWANPSGAACAAGTGVNIQAQLNATGNRSDLVSVGPFQNFAPGDEITVAFAFVFAKKVDDGQSNAVNSPEQRSRLLANAQWAQTCYNGEDQNFNGILDPGEDRDGDGKITRYILPSPPDAPQVRALPGDGYVDLFWTDRSERSIDPISQREDFAGYRVYASQVGFDVDDAQRNEEDFRLYGEWDQAGDGVFFETGLDAVRLTEPVQFAGDSLTYRYGLRLENLPNGWQRALAVTAFDQGDPATQLESLESSFNQSSVRAFPGTPAQATMASNPPYVYPNPYYAGAAWEGTSSFQDESRRLMFANLPARAEIRVHSPAGDLLDVLHHDAGGSDQLGQRWFRTFADPTEQTVVLPGGEYAWDILSKDRQIVAHGLYRYTVLNLDTGESYSGHFTLIK
;
A
#
# COMPACT_ATOMS: atom_id res chain seq x y z
N MET A 1 -82.35 -9.81 -15.69
CA MET A 1 -81.18 -10.49 -16.24
C MET A 1 -79.94 -9.58 -15.98
N ILE A 2 -79.25 -9.83 -14.90
CA ILE A 2 -78.09 -9.08 -14.51
C ILE A 2 -76.87 -10.00 -14.75
N ARG A 3 -75.97 -9.57 -15.63
CA ARG A 3 -74.67 -10.28 -15.90
C ARG A 3 -73.64 -9.79 -14.92
N PRO A 4 -72.87 -10.64 -14.24
CA PRO A 4 -71.73 -10.16 -13.44
C PRO A 4 -70.49 -9.93 -14.32
N LEU A 5 -69.86 -8.79 -14.12
CA LEU A 5 -68.58 -8.41 -14.65
C LEU A 5 -67.47 -9.05 -13.79
N ILE A 6 -66.71 -9.95 -14.39
CA ILE A 6 -65.50 -10.53 -13.74
C ILE A 6 -64.35 -9.57 -13.98
N PHE A 7 -63.84 -8.95 -12.94
CA PHE A 7 -62.59 -8.18 -12.90
C PHE A 7 -61.44 -9.19 -12.75
N VAL A 8 -60.65 -9.37 -13.82
CA VAL A 8 -59.37 -10.07 -13.74
C VAL A 8 -58.33 -9.05 -13.29
N LEU A 9 -57.85 -9.17 -12.04
CA LEU A 9 -56.76 -8.41 -11.49
C LEU A 9 -55.43 -9.04 -12.05
N ALA A 10 -54.84 -8.41 -13.05
CA ALA A 10 -53.52 -8.78 -13.53
C ALA A 10 -52.50 -8.26 -12.52
N LEU A 11 -51.90 -9.14 -11.71
CA LEU A 11 -50.76 -8.87 -10.87
C LEU A 11 -49.53 -8.72 -11.76
N ALA A 12 -49.16 -7.49 -12.10
CA ALA A 12 -47.88 -7.20 -12.74
C ALA A 12 -46.76 -7.41 -11.71
N LEU A 13 -46.15 -8.59 -11.74
CA LEU A 13 -44.83 -8.78 -11.08
C LEU A 13 -43.82 -7.91 -11.83
N SER A 14 -43.53 -6.75 -11.28
CA SER A 14 -42.37 -5.98 -11.69
C SER A 14 -41.12 -6.75 -11.26
N PHE A 15 -40.57 -7.53 -12.16
CA PHE A 15 -39.17 -7.95 -12.07
C PHE A 15 -38.35 -6.67 -12.18
N GLY A 16 -37.92 -6.14 -11.05
CA GLY A 16 -36.87 -5.15 -11.01
C GLY A 16 -35.66 -5.77 -11.72
N SER A 17 -35.27 -5.18 -12.84
CA SER A 17 -33.96 -5.47 -13.45
C SER A 17 -32.91 -5.16 -12.38
N ALA A 18 -32.38 -6.19 -11.74
CA ALA A 18 -31.18 -6.05 -10.95
C ALA A 18 -30.11 -5.54 -11.93
N TRP A 19 -29.70 -4.30 -11.75
CA TRP A 19 -28.59 -3.72 -12.49
C TRP A 19 -27.37 -4.55 -12.12
N ALA A 20 -26.82 -5.31 -13.05
CA ALA A 20 -25.56 -6.00 -12.86
C ALA A 20 -24.50 -4.94 -12.50
N GLN A 21 -23.89 -5.06 -11.33
CA GLN A 21 -22.83 -4.17 -10.92
C GLN A 21 -21.68 -4.25 -11.91
N SER A 22 -21.11 -3.11 -12.24
CA SER A 22 -19.93 -3.07 -13.12
C SER A 22 -18.68 -3.54 -12.35
N PHE A 23 -17.72 -4.07 -13.09
CA PHE A 23 -16.38 -4.33 -12.55
C PHE A 23 -15.78 -3.05 -11.96
N GLN A 24 -15.23 -3.15 -10.76
CA GLN A 24 -14.56 -2.06 -10.06
C GLN A 24 -13.25 -2.56 -9.46
N GLU A 25 -12.27 -1.68 -9.46
CA GLU A 25 -10.97 -1.92 -8.84
C GLU A 25 -10.43 -0.65 -8.18
N ARG A 26 -9.70 -0.83 -7.07
CA ARG A 26 -8.99 0.23 -6.35
C ARG A 26 -7.72 -0.33 -5.73
N SER A 27 -6.69 0.50 -5.57
CA SER A 27 -5.49 0.12 -4.83
C SER A 27 -5.60 0.53 -3.37
N THR A 28 -5.06 -0.31 -2.46
CA THR A 28 -4.83 0.11 -1.07
C THR A 28 -3.82 1.25 -1.05
N THR A 29 -4.02 2.19 -0.13
CA THR A 29 -3.20 3.40 -0.03
C THR A 29 -2.83 3.78 1.40
N ALA A 30 -3.35 3.07 2.40
CA ALA A 30 -3.10 3.40 3.79
C ALA A 30 -1.65 3.10 4.19
N GLY A 31 -1.12 1.92 3.84
CA GLY A 31 0.22 1.46 4.23
C GLY A 31 1.26 1.53 3.10
N GLN A 32 2.42 0.91 3.36
CA GLN A 32 3.50 0.71 2.38
C GLN A 32 3.19 -0.44 1.41
N ALA A 33 2.31 -1.37 1.79
CA ALA A 33 1.82 -2.43 0.92
C ALA A 33 0.65 -1.90 0.08
N ARG A 34 0.84 -1.82 -1.24
CA ARG A 34 -0.20 -1.38 -2.18
C ARG A 34 -0.65 -2.53 -3.05
N ILE A 35 -1.89 -2.94 -2.92
CA ILE A 35 -2.48 -4.02 -3.70
C ILE A 35 -3.77 -3.52 -4.36
N THR A 36 -3.94 -3.79 -5.64
CA THR A 36 -5.24 -3.59 -6.29
C THR A 36 -6.23 -4.63 -5.80
N VAL A 37 -7.40 -4.18 -5.37
CA VAL A 37 -8.55 -4.97 -4.90
C VAL A 37 -9.71 -4.78 -5.86
N THR A 38 -10.44 -5.84 -6.17
CA THR A 38 -11.57 -5.78 -7.10
C THR A 38 -12.87 -6.24 -6.44
N ASN A 39 -14.01 -5.95 -7.06
CA ASN A 39 -15.31 -6.44 -6.59
C ASN A 39 -15.69 -7.82 -7.14
N VAL A 40 -14.72 -8.59 -7.64
CA VAL A 40 -14.90 -9.97 -8.12
C VAL A 40 -14.00 -10.97 -7.39
N GLY A 41 -13.39 -10.58 -6.26
CA GLY A 41 -12.52 -11.45 -5.49
C GLY A 41 -11.11 -11.63 -6.08
N THR A 42 -10.71 -10.75 -6.99
CA THR A 42 -9.37 -10.74 -7.58
C THR A 42 -8.53 -9.66 -6.94
N PHE A 43 -7.25 -9.93 -6.73
CA PHE A 43 -6.23 -9.00 -6.27
C PHE A 43 -5.16 -8.83 -7.34
N GLY A 44 -4.56 -7.64 -7.40
CA GLY A 44 -3.70 -7.26 -8.50
C GLY A 44 -4.50 -6.89 -9.75
N ASN A 45 -3.83 -6.25 -10.71
CA ASN A 45 -4.47 -5.76 -11.94
C ASN A 45 -3.72 -6.16 -13.23
N ALA A 46 -2.82 -7.17 -13.14
CA ALA A 46 -1.99 -7.62 -14.25
C ALA A 46 -1.19 -6.48 -14.91
N PHE A 47 -0.74 -5.52 -14.10
CA PHE A 47 -0.03 -4.29 -14.53
C PHE A 47 -0.84 -3.41 -15.48
N ARG A 48 -2.17 -3.50 -15.44
CA ARG A 48 -3.05 -2.73 -16.30
C ARG A 48 -2.92 -1.23 -16.04
N GLY A 49 -2.82 -0.81 -14.78
CA GLY A 49 -2.72 0.60 -14.41
C GLY A 49 -1.53 1.33 -15.04
N TYR A 50 -0.43 0.64 -15.30
CA TYR A 50 0.70 1.22 -16.04
C TYR A 50 0.46 1.32 -17.55
N ARG A 51 -0.44 0.52 -18.10
CA ARG A 51 -0.76 0.51 -19.54
C ARG A 51 -1.87 1.49 -19.89
N ASP A 52 -2.80 1.71 -19.00
CA ASP A 52 -3.93 2.64 -19.22
C ASP A 52 -3.64 4.08 -18.71
N GLY A 53 -2.46 4.28 -18.10
CA GLY A 53 -2.00 5.59 -17.66
C GLY A 53 -2.57 6.04 -16.31
N THR A 54 -3.29 5.18 -15.58
CA THR A 54 -3.75 5.48 -14.22
C THR A 54 -2.62 5.44 -13.19
N GLY A 55 -1.53 4.70 -13.50
CA GLY A 55 -0.43 4.48 -12.56
C GLY A 55 -0.77 3.55 -11.39
N MET A 56 -1.96 2.92 -11.41
CA MET A 56 -2.40 2.04 -10.33
C MET A 56 -1.50 0.81 -10.23
N PRO A 57 -0.83 0.56 -9.08
CA PRO A 57 0.03 -0.60 -8.91
C PRO A 57 -0.80 -1.89 -8.87
N SER A 58 -0.18 -3.01 -9.21
CA SER A 58 -0.80 -4.33 -9.08
C SER A 58 -0.57 -4.89 -7.67
N GLY A 59 0.69 -4.97 -7.23
CA GLY A 59 1.08 -5.34 -5.88
C GLY A 59 2.47 -4.77 -5.57
N GLU A 60 2.51 -3.48 -5.22
CA GLU A 60 3.72 -2.71 -5.04
C GLU A 60 4.17 -2.70 -3.58
N TYR A 61 5.48 -2.85 -3.36
CA TYR A 61 6.12 -2.64 -2.07
C TYR A 61 7.61 -2.28 -2.24
N PRO A 62 8.10 -1.25 -1.54
CA PRO A 62 7.34 -0.23 -0.79
C PRO A 62 6.52 0.68 -1.70
N ALA A 63 5.54 1.36 -1.14
CA ALA A 63 4.68 2.29 -1.86
C ALA A 63 5.49 3.35 -2.64
N GLY A 64 5.18 3.53 -3.93
CA GLY A 64 5.86 4.50 -4.80
C GLY A 64 7.22 4.04 -5.34
N SER A 65 7.69 2.84 -5.00
CA SER A 65 8.99 2.33 -5.45
C SER A 65 9.01 1.85 -6.91
N GLY A 66 7.86 1.55 -7.47
CA GLY A 66 7.77 0.86 -8.75
C GLY A 66 8.19 -0.61 -8.68
N THR A 67 8.39 -1.17 -7.48
CA THR A 67 8.72 -2.59 -7.29
C THR A 67 7.45 -3.39 -7.11
N GLU A 68 7.15 -4.22 -8.10
CA GLU A 68 5.93 -5.00 -8.20
C GLU A 68 6.18 -6.47 -7.88
N HIS A 69 5.32 -7.03 -7.03
CA HIS A 69 5.42 -8.40 -6.54
C HIS A 69 4.25 -9.28 -6.96
N LEU A 70 3.15 -8.69 -7.45
CA LEU A 70 1.94 -9.42 -7.77
C LEU A 70 1.46 -9.08 -9.18
N PHE A 71 1.29 -10.09 -10.03
CA PHE A 71 0.61 -9.93 -11.30
C PHE A 71 -0.91 -9.96 -11.10
N GLU A 72 -1.43 -11.06 -10.58
CA GLU A 72 -2.82 -11.21 -10.13
C GLU A 72 -2.92 -12.31 -9.07
N SER A 73 -4.01 -12.29 -8.31
CA SER A 73 -4.34 -13.29 -7.31
C SER A 73 -5.86 -13.43 -7.20
N GLY A 74 -6.32 -14.53 -6.61
CA GLY A 74 -7.75 -14.75 -6.43
C GLY A 74 -8.07 -15.88 -5.46
N ILE A 75 -9.31 -15.86 -5.01
CA ILE A 75 -9.86 -16.88 -4.10
C ILE A 75 -10.37 -18.05 -4.91
N TRP A 76 -10.01 -19.25 -4.50
CA TRP A 76 -10.55 -20.51 -5.01
C TRP A 76 -11.38 -21.18 -3.92
N VAL A 77 -12.46 -21.83 -4.34
CA VAL A 77 -13.26 -22.72 -3.49
C VAL A 77 -13.59 -23.97 -4.26
N GLY A 78 -13.42 -25.12 -3.65
CA GLY A 78 -13.71 -26.41 -4.27
C GLY A 78 -14.25 -27.41 -3.27
N GLY A 79 -15.12 -28.33 -3.70
CA GLY A 79 -15.71 -29.33 -2.84
C GLY A 79 -16.33 -30.49 -3.66
N ILE A 80 -16.78 -31.51 -2.95
CA ILE A 80 -17.41 -32.70 -3.51
C ILE A 80 -18.91 -32.65 -3.21
N ASP A 81 -19.75 -32.67 -4.26
CA ASP A 81 -21.20 -32.71 -4.12
C ASP A 81 -21.69 -34.07 -3.61
N ALA A 82 -22.97 -34.18 -3.23
CA ALA A 82 -23.58 -35.42 -2.73
C ALA A 82 -23.54 -36.60 -3.72
N GLY A 83 -23.36 -36.31 -5.01
CA GLY A 83 -23.21 -37.32 -6.08
C GLY A 83 -21.76 -37.79 -6.28
N GLY A 84 -20.80 -37.20 -5.56
CA GLY A 84 -19.38 -37.46 -5.72
C GLY A 84 -18.75 -36.60 -6.85
N GLY A 85 -19.45 -35.63 -7.39
CA GLY A 85 -18.95 -34.73 -8.41
C GLY A 85 -18.07 -33.64 -7.79
N ILE A 86 -16.90 -33.42 -8.37
CA ILE A 86 -16.00 -32.34 -8.00
C ILE A 86 -16.47 -31.03 -8.65
N ARG A 87 -16.50 -29.95 -7.86
CA ARG A 87 -16.81 -28.61 -8.29
C ARG A 87 -15.76 -27.64 -7.75
N VAL A 88 -15.31 -26.72 -8.59
CA VAL A 88 -14.37 -25.66 -8.21
C VAL A 88 -14.83 -24.36 -8.84
N SER A 89 -14.86 -23.30 -8.04
CA SER A 89 -15.05 -21.93 -8.52
C SER A 89 -13.82 -21.07 -8.16
N THR A 90 -13.34 -20.29 -9.13
CA THR A 90 -12.11 -19.49 -9.02
C THR A 90 -12.37 -18.03 -9.38
N SER A 91 -11.87 -17.08 -8.60
CA SER A 91 -11.98 -15.66 -8.95
C SER A 91 -10.87 -15.19 -9.89
N ALA A 92 -9.72 -15.86 -9.87
CA ALA A 92 -8.62 -15.67 -10.82
C ALA A 92 -7.76 -16.94 -10.89
N TYR A 93 -7.12 -17.18 -12.04
CA TYR A 93 -6.00 -18.10 -12.20
C TYR A 93 -5.25 -17.75 -13.49
N ASP A 94 -4.05 -18.29 -13.65
CA ASP A 94 -3.21 -18.07 -14.84
C ASP A 94 -3.98 -18.38 -16.14
N ALA A 95 -4.47 -17.35 -16.79
CA ALA A 95 -5.13 -17.47 -18.06
C ALA A 95 -4.23 -16.87 -19.17
N PRO A 96 -3.94 -17.63 -20.25
CA PRO A 96 -3.06 -17.12 -21.32
C PRO A 96 -3.60 -15.86 -22.02
N GLN A 97 -4.85 -15.52 -21.78
CA GLN A 97 -5.54 -14.42 -22.45
C GLN A 97 -5.71 -13.16 -21.60
N GLY A 98 -5.12 -13.16 -20.40
CA GLY A 98 -5.10 -12.01 -19.52
C GLY A 98 -6.43 -11.70 -18.86
N TYR A 99 -6.43 -10.60 -18.22
CA TYR A 99 -7.39 -10.08 -17.26
C TYR A 99 -8.65 -9.55 -17.95
N ALA A 100 -9.68 -10.34 -18.04
CA ALA A 100 -10.99 -9.90 -18.53
C ALA A 100 -12.12 -10.75 -17.93
N PRO A 101 -13.17 -10.13 -17.37
CA PRO A 101 -14.34 -10.84 -16.88
C PRO A 101 -14.87 -11.83 -17.94
N GLY A 102 -15.26 -13.03 -17.48
CA GLY A 102 -15.80 -14.08 -18.36
C GLY A 102 -14.76 -14.92 -19.10
N ARG A 103 -13.48 -14.70 -18.86
CA ARG A 103 -12.42 -15.62 -19.28
C ARG A 103 -12.04 -16.54 -18.11
N GLY A 104 -11.20 -17.53 -18.38
CA GLY A 104 -10.80 -18.46 -17.32
C GLY A 104 -10.34 -17.73 -16.05
N GLY A 105 -10.84 -18.17 -14.90
CA GLY A 105 -10.59 -17.55 -13.59
C GLY A 105 -11.53 -16.42 -13.20
N PHE A 106 -12.43 -15.98 -14.07
CA PHE A 106 -13.46 -14.99 -13.75
C PHE A 106 -14.83 -15.64 -13.60
N GLU A 107 -14.91 -16.65 -12.75
CA GLU A 107 -16.14 -17.36 -12.48
C GLU A 107 -17.03 -16.58 -11.50
N PHE A 108 -16.44 -15.73 -10.66
CA PHE A 108 -17.17 -14.80 -9.82
C PHE A 108 -17.50 -13.50 -10.56
N THR A 109 -18.73 -13.04 -10.39
CA THR A 109 -19.26 -11.81 -10.99
C THR A 109 -19.72 -10.84 -9.89
N PRO A 110 -19.64 -9.51 -10.11
CA PRO A 110 -19.96 -8.53 -9.08
C PRO A 110 -21.42 -8.59 -8.64
N ALA A 111 -21.67 -8.67 -7.35
CA ALA A 111 -22.98 -8.52 -6.73
C ALA A 111 -23.14 -7.18 -6.00
N SER A 112 -22.03 -6.54 -5.61
CA SER A 112 -22.01 -5.20 -5.02
C SER A 112 -20.92 -4.32 -5.64
N SER A 113 -20.99 -3.02 -5.36
CA SER A 113 -19.86 -2.11 -5.57
C SER A 113 -18.73 -2.40 -4.59
N LEU A 114 -17.52 -1.94 -4.93
CA LEU A 114 -16.38 -1.95 -4.01
C LEU A 114 -16.50 -0.75 -3.06
N GLY A 115 -16.99 -1.01 -1.85
CA GLY A 115 -17.12 -0.01 -0.79
C GLY A 115 -15.78 0.26 -0.11
N GLU A 116 -15.58 1.48 0.37
CA GLU A 116 -14.40 1.88 1.15
C GLU A 116 -14.85 2.55 2.45
N THR A 117 -14.24 2.14 3.57
CA THR A 117 -14.41 2.78 4.88
C THR A 117 -13.06 2.94 5.56
N SER A 118 -13.00 3.83 6.56
CA SER A 118 -11.78 4.13 7.32
C SER A 118 -12.10 4.35 8.79
N SER A 119 -11.24 3.84 9.68
CA SER A 119 -11.30 4.12 11.12
C SER A 119 -10.66 5.48 11.49
N LEU A 120 -9.93 6.11 10.57
CA LEU A 120 -9.32 7.41 10.81
C LEU A 120 -10.38 8.52 10.81
N LYS A 121 -10.52 9.22 11.93
CA LYS A 121 -11.56 10.24 12.16
C LYS A 121 -11.51 11.39 11.14
N ASP A 122 -10.34 11.71 10.62
CA ASP A 122 -10.14 12.79 9.66
C ASP A 122 -10.31 12.34 8.19
N HIS A 123 -10.56 11.05 7.96
CA HIS A 123 -10.71 10.51 6.60
C HIS A 123 -12.13 10.74 6.06
N PRO A 124 -12.31 11.11 4.77
CA PRO A 124 -13.65 11.34 4.18
C PRO A 124 -14.60 10.14 4.29
N ASN A 125 -14.04 8.92 4.26
CA ASN A 125 -14.79 7.67 4.37
C ASN A 125 -14.87 7.14 5.81
N TYR A 126 -14.64 7.99 6.81
CA TYR A 126 -14.70 7.58 8.22
C TYR A 126 -16.01 6.87 8.57
N ARG A 127 -15.90 5.75 9.26
CA ARG A 127 -17.00 5.03 9.89
C ARG A 127 -16.54 4.49 11.25
N ALA A 128 -17.36 4.66 12.27
CA ALA A 128 -17.03 4.19 13.62
C ALA A 128 -16.87 2.66 13.73
N ASN A 129 -17.41 1.91 12.79
CA ASN A 129 -17.31 0.45 12.70
C ASN A 129 -16.31 -0.02 11.63
N ALA A 130 -15.50 0.88 11.07
CA ALA A 130 -14.38 0.47 10.23
C ALA A 130 -13.30 -0.18 11.10
N ILE A 131 -12.66 -1.21 10.58
CA ILE A 131 -11.70 -2.04 11.30
C ILE A 131 -10.30 -1.44 11.19
N SER A 132 -9.91 -1.01 9.98
CA SER A 132 -8.57 -0.53 9.70
C SER A 132 -8.56 0.90 9.17
N HIS A 133 -7.39 1.43 8.89
CA HIS A 133 -7.26 2.77 8.28
C HIS A 133 -7.85 2.82 6.88
N GLN A 134 -7.91 1.67 6.18
CA GLN A 134 -8.60 1.53 4.91
C GLN A 134 -9.17 0.13 4.76
N ASP A 135 -10.49 0.02 4.80
CA ASP A 135 -11.22 -1.21 4.54
C ASP A 135 -11.84 -1.14 3.15
N PHE A 136 -11.58 -2.13 2.30
CA PHE A 136 -12.40 -2.37 1.13
C PHE A 136 -13.34 -3.55 1.38
N ARG A 137 -14.57 -3.45 0.88
CA ARG A 137 -15.56 -4.53 0.99
C ARG A 137 -16.38 -4.66 -0.27
N ALA A 138 -16.53 -5.90 -0.75
CA ALA A 138 -17.41 -6.23 -1.88
C ALA A 138 -17.99 -7.63 -1.73
N THR A 139 -19.11 -7.86 -2.44
CA THR A 139 -19.72 -9.18 -2.59
C THR A 139 -19.79 -9.55 -4.07
N CYS A 140 -19.44 -10.78 -4.40
CA CYS A 140 -19.56 -11.36 -5.72
C CYS A 140 -20.16 -12.77 -5.64
N VAL A 141 -20.61 -13.31 -6.77
CA VAL A 141 -21.28 -14.62 -6.84
C VAL A 141 -20.75 -15.42 -8.01
N ASP A 142 -20.67 -16.72 -7.84
CA ASP A 142 -20.30 -17.66 -8.91
C ASP A 142 -21.50 -18.21 -9.69
N THR A 143 -22.71 -17.81 -9.35
CA THR A 143 -23.96 -18.37 -9.89
C THR A 143 -24.26 -17.99 -11.33
N ASN A 144 -23.55 -17.03 -11.90
CA ASN A 144 -23.73 -16.60 -13.29
C ASN A 144 -22.89 -17.44 -14.24
N ILE A 145 -23.53 -18.12 -15.19
CA ILE A 145 -22.85 -18.87 -16.24
C ILE A 145 -22.61 -18.08 -17.53
N LEU A 146 -23.14 -16.85 -17.57
CA LEU A 146 -22.94 -15.91 -18.68
C LEU A 146 -22.29 -14.63 -18.12
N ILE A 147 -21.44 -14.01 -18.93
CA ILE A 147 -20.91 -12.69 -18.62
C ILE A 147 -22.09 -11.71 -18.48
N PRO A 148 -22.20 -10.97 -17.35
CA PRO A 148 -23.33 -10.08 -17.09
C PRO A 148 -23.61 -9.11 -18.23
N GLY A 149 -24.88 -9.04 -18.65
CA GLY A 149 -25.33 -8.19 -19.76
C GLY A 149 -24.99 -8.71 -21.17
N THR A 150 -24.49 -9.94 -21.29
CA THR A 150 -24.14 -10.57 -22.57
C THR A 150 -24.74 -11.96 -22.72
N THR A 151 -24.61 -12.57 -23.92
CA THR A 151 -24.94 -13.98 -24.18
C THR A 151 -23.69 -14.86 -24.20
N ILE A 152 -22.54 -14.35 -23.76
CA ILE A 152 -21.26 -15.08 -23.83
C ILE A 152 -21.11 -15.94 -22.57
N PRO A 153 -20.93 -17.26 -22.69
CA PRO A 153 -20.65 -18.12 -21.53
C PRO A 153 -19.34 -17.75 -20.85
N ILE A 154 -19.33 -17.84 -19.51
CA ILE A 154 -18.09 -17.81 -18.74
C ILE A 154 -17.34 -19.12 -19.00
N ALA A 155 -16.07 -19.02 -19.40
CA ALA A 155 -15.28 -20.16 -19.78
C ALA A 155 -15.08 -21.14 -18.59
N ASN A 156 -15.31 -22.44 -18.83
CA ASN A 156 -15.13 -23.51 -17.83
C ASN A 156 -16.01 -23.39 -16.58
N HIS A 157 -17.14 -22.69 -16.65
CA HIS A 157 -18.02 -22.42 -15.51
C HIS A 157 -19.51 -22.79 -15.82
N LEU A 158 -19.74 -23.93 -16.43
CA LEU A 158 -21.11 -24.37 -16.80
C LEU A 158 -21.90 -24.94 -15.61
N THR A 159 -21.22 -25.32 -14.54
CA THR A 159 -21.80 -25.92 -13.32
C THR A 159 -21.20 -25.24 -12.07
N PRO A 160 -21.63 -24.02 -11.76
CA PRO A 160 -21.16 -23.30 -10.59
C PRO A 160 -21.49 -24.03 -9.28
N MET A 161 -20.71 -23.79 -8.24
CA MET A 161 -20.99 -24.32 -6.91
C MET A 161 -22.21 -23.66 -6.25
N GLY A 162 -22.54 -22.43 -6.62
CA GLY A 162 -23.56 -21.63 -5.96
C GLY A 162 -23.01 -20.91 -4.73
N ILE A 163 -21.89 -20.25 -4.86
CA ILE A 163 -21.22 -19.52 -3.77
C ILE A 163 -21.43 -18.01 -3.93
N ALA A 164 -21.86 -17.37 -2.85
CA ALA A 164 -21.69 -15.94 -2.67
C ALA A 164 -20.45 -15.70 -1.80
N MET A 165 -19.54 -14.89 -2.29
CA MET A 165 -18.30 -14.52 -1.61
C MET A 165 -18.38 -13.05 -1.17
N THR A 166 -18.30 -12.78 0.12
CA THR A 166 -18.06 -11.46 0.65
C THR A 166 -16.59 -11.35 1.02
N MET A 167 -15.91 -10.41 0.41
CA MET A 167 -14.50 -10.15 0.63
C MET A 167 -14.35 -8.81 1.33
N SER A 168 -13.51 -8.77 2.36
CA SER A 168 -13.04 -7.55 3.01
C SER A 168 -11.52 -7.52 2.99
N THR A 169 -10.92 -6.35 2.83
CA THR A 169 -9.49 -6.17 3.02
C THR A 169 -9.25 -5.11 4.08
N TYR A 170 -8.24 -5.32 4.91
CA TYR A 170 -7.87 -4.42 5.99
C TYR A 170 -6.42 -4.00 5.84
N ASN A 171 -6.17 -2.70 5.92
CA ASN A 171 -4.84 -2.12 5.74
C ASN A 171 -4.62 -0.96 6.71
N TRP A 172 -3.54 -1.04 7.48
CA TRP A 172 -3.13 -0.03 8.45
C TRP A 172 -1.87 0.69 7.98
N ASN A 173 -1.58 1.82 8.61
CA ASN A 173 -0.38 2.58 8.36
C ASN A 173 0.45 2.80 9.65
N TYR A 174 0.45 1.85 10.57
CA TYR A 174 1.42 1.83 11.65
C TYR A 174 2.73 1.19 11.17
N ARG A 175 3.88 1.61 11.70
CA ARG A 175 5.20 1.09 11.27
C ARG A 175 5.34 -0.44 11.38
N PHE A 176 4.62 -1.04 12.31
CA PHE A 176 4.61 -2.48 12.54
C PHE A 176 3.51 -3.23 11.79
N SER A 177 2.71 -2.54 10.97
CA SER A 177 1.59 -3.14 10.23
C SER A 177 1.36 -2.59 8.82
N ASP A 178 2.11 -1.59 8.37
CA ASP A 178 1.94 -0.94 7.06
C ASP A 178 2.44 -1.79 5.88
N PHE A 179 3.04 -2.94 6.19
CA PHE A 179 3.63 -3.89 5.24
C PHE A 179 2.75 -5.12 4.99
N PHE A 180 1.53 -5.20 5.48
CA PHE A 180 0.60 -6.28 5.14
C PHE A 180 -0.80 -5.76 4.81
N VAL A 181 -1.52 -6.57 4.04
CA VAL A 181 -2.94 -6.40 3.74
C VAL A 181 -3.65 -7.70 4.11
N VAL A 182 -4.57 -7.64 5.05
CA VAL A 182 -5.43 -8.78 5.40
C VAL A 182 -6.50 -8.94 4.34
N VAL A 183 -6.81 -10.18 4.00
CA VAL A 183 -7.90 -10.59 3.10
C VAL A 183 -8.82 -11.52 3.89
N ASP A 184 -9.96 -11.00 4.29
CA ASP A 184 -11.01 -11.74 4.98
C ASP A 184 -12.11 -12.10 4.01
N VAL A 185 -12.47 -13.38 3.92
CA VAL A 185 -13.39 -13.91 2.92
C VAL A 185 -14.44 -14.77 3.58
N THR A 186 -15.69 -14.38 3.49
CA THR A 186 -16.84 -15.21 3.85
C THR A 186 -17.45 -15.85 2.60
N LEU A 187 -17.40 -17.16 2.53
CA LEU A 187 -18.01 -17.99 1.49
C LEU A 187 -19.36 -18.50 1.99
N LYS A 188 -20.45 -18.12 1.34
CA LYS A 188 -21.80 -18.56 1.66
C LYS A 188 -22.34 -19.48 0.58
N ASN A 189 -22.81 -20.66 0.96
CA ASN A 189 -23.50 -21.54 0.04
C ASN A 189 -24.91 -20.99 -0.24
N VAL A 190 -25.10 -20.38 -1.39
CA VAL A 190 -26.41 -19.89 -1.87
C VAL A 190 -27.05 -20.82 -2.91
N GLY A 191 -26.36 -21.95 -3.20
CA GLY A 191 -26.84 -23.01 -4.06
C GLY A 191 -27.85 -23.94 -3.40
N ILE A 192 -28.05 -25.09 -4.01
CA ILE A 192 -29.00 -26.10 -3.53
C ILE A 192 -28.29 -27.40 -3.10
N GLU A 193 -27.02 -27.53 -3.39
CA GLU A 193 -26.22 -28.73 -3.09
C GLU A 193 -25.50 -28.58 -1.76
N THR A 194 -25.30 -29.70 -1.07
CA THR A 194 -24.38 -29.77 0.10
C THR A 194 -23.04 -30.30 -0.38
N TYR A 195 -21.97 -29.65 0.03
CA TYR A 195 -20.60 -30.05 -0.29
C TYR A 195 -19.89 -30.62 0.92
N ASN A 196 -19.07 -31.65 0.68
CA ASN A 196 -18.11 -32.20 1.64
C ASN A 196 -16.69 -31.99 1.11
N ASP A 197 -15.73 -32.18 2.01
CA ASP A 197 -14.31 -31.98 1.71
C ASP A 197 -14.06 -30.67 0.98
N VAL A 198 -14.65 -29.57 1.53
CA VAL A 198 -14.51 -28.24 0.93
C VAL A 198 -13.15 -27.68 1.28
N TYR A 199 -12.48 -27.11 0.30
CA TYR A 199 -11.24 -26.37 0.45
C TYR A 199 -11.44 -24.93 -0.01
N ALA A 200 -10.81 -24.00 0.71
CA ALA A 200 -10.67 -22.60 0.32
C ALA A 200 -9.19 -22.28 0.13
N ALA A 201 -8.86 -21.46 -0.85
CA ALA A 201 -7.46 -21.16 -1.16
C ALA A 201 -7.26 -19.72 -1.65
N LEU A 202 -6.07 -19.21 -1.39
CA LEU A 202 -5.52 -18.01 -2.02
C LEU A 202 -4.50 -18.45 -3.07
N TRP A 203 -4.83 -18.22 -4.33
CA TRP A 203 -3.91 -18.37 -5.45
C TRP A 203 -3.27 -17.03 -5.79
N ALA A 204 -1.98 -16.99 -6.15
CA ALA A 204 -1.33 -15.81 -6.67
C ALA A 204 -0.25 -16.12 -7.71
N ASN A 205 -0.20 -15.31 -8.74
CA ASN A 205 0.92 -15.22 -9.66
C ASN A 205 1.85 -14.11 -9.16
N THR A 206 2.81 -14.53 -8.34
CA THR A 206 3.82 -13.66 -7.78
C THR A 206 4.94 -13.41 -8.78
N VAL A 207 5.48 -12.20 -8.80
CA VAL A 207 6.50 -11.78 -9.76
C VAL A 207 7.58 -10.96 -9.08
N VAL A 208 8.70 -10.80 -9.79
CA VAL A 208 9.79 -9.90 -9.42
C VAL A 208 9.94 -8.89 -10.53
N ARG A 209 9.41 -7.70 -10.33
CA ARG A 209 9.41 -6.64 -11.34
C ARG A 209 9.73 -5.28 -10.74
N ASN A 210 10.61 -4.56 -11.38
CA ASN A 210 10.80 -3.13 -11.16
C ASN A 210 10.42 -2.38 -12.44
N ILE A 211 9.35 -1.56 -12.38
CA ILE A 211 8.82 -0.86 -13.56
C ILE A 211 9.78 0.19 -14.12
N ASN A 212 10.72 0.70 -13.30
CA ASN A 212 11.75 1.63 -13.75
C ASN A 212 12.80 0.91 -14.63
N ARG A 213 12.95 -0.42 -14.47
CA ARG A 213 13.82 -1.28 -15.28
C ARG A 213 13.09 -1.95 -16.44
N THR A 214 11.82 -2.27 -16.25
CA THR A 214 10.96 -2.91 -17.26
C THR A 214 9.70 -2.07 -17.49
N PRO A 215 9.77 -1.02 -18.31
CA PRO A 215 8.64 -0.16 -18.59
C PRO A 215 7.38 -0.90 -19.05
N ALA A 216 6.22 -0.29 -18.86
CA ALA A 216 4.95 -0.81 -19.36
C ALA A 216 5.05 -1.15 -20.85
N GLY A 217 4.65 -2.36 -21.24
CA GLY A 217 4.76 -2.86 -22.61
C GLY A 217 6.04 -3.67 -22.91
N SER A 218 6.99 -3.76 -21.98
CA SER A 218 8.09 -4.71 -22.08
C SER A 218 7.57 -6.14 -22.04
N GLY A 219 8.13 -7.05 -22.84
CA GLY A 219 7.74 -8.45 -22.85
C GLY A 219 7.93 -9.13 -21.50
N GLY A 220 6.95 -9.94 -21.10
CA GLY A 220 6.90 -10.58 -19.79
C GLY A 220 8.07 -11.49 -19.43
N ALA A 221 8.80 -12.03 -20.42
CA ALA A 221 9.90 -12.96 -20.19
C ALA A 221 11.03 -12.37 -19.32
N VAL A 222 11.22 -11.04 -19.33
CA VAL A 222 12.33 -10.40 -18.62
C VAL A 222 12.14 -10.42 -17.11
N PHE A 223 10.91 -10.25 -16.59
CA PHE A 223 10.65 -10.20 -15.16
C PHE A 223 10.00 -11.48 -14.61
N TYR A 224 9.20 -12.21 -15.38
CA TYR A 224 8.59 -13.45 -14.93
C TYR A 224 9.60 -14.56 -14.60
N GLN A 225 10.77 -14.54 -15.22
CA GLN A 225 11.78 -15.59 -15.04
C GLN A 225 12.77 -15.32 -13.91
N GLN A 226 12.58 -14.28 -13.12
CA GLN A 226 13.52 -13.90 -12.06
C GLN A 226 13.11 -14.40 -10.67
N GLY A 227 11.84 -14.69 -10.47
CA GLY A 227 11.30 -15.10 -9.19
C GLY A 227 11.77 -16.49 -8.77
N GLY A 228 12.04 -16.63 -7.47
CA GLY A 228 12.09 -17.89 -6.73
C GLY A 228 10.94 -17.94 -5.74
N ASN A 229 10.43 -19.13 -5.47
CA ASN A 229 9.33 -19.36 -4.55
C ASN A 229 9.76 -20.22 -3.38
N GLY A 230 9.04 -20.19 -2.29
CA GLY A 230 9.22 -21.05 -1.13
C GLY A 230 7.97 -21.10 -0.27
N TYR A 231 8.00 -21.96 0.72
CA TYR A 231 6.95 -22.09 1.73
C TYR A 231 7.53 -22.27 3.12
N VAL A 232 6.95 -21.61 4.10
CA VAL A 232 7.32 -21.70 5.51
C VAL A 232 6.21 -22.44 6.24
N ASP A 233 6.40 -23.74 6.50
CA ASP A 233 5.40 -24.62 7.11
C ASP A 233 4.93 -24.09 8.46
N SER A 234 5.85 -23.61 9.30
CA SER A 234 5.53 -23.09 10.66
C SER A 234 4.70 -21.81 10.67
N LEU A 235 4.55 -21.15 9.54
CA LEU A 235 3.75 -19.92 9.39
C LEU A 235 2.64 -20.08 8.36
N GLN A 236 2.49 -21.24 7.75
CA GLN A 236 1.55 -21.53 6.65
C GLN A 236 1.61 -20.40 5.56
N MET A 237 2.83 -20.07 5.15
CA MET A 237 3.09 -18.92 4.27
C MET A 237 3.92 -19.30 3.04
N ALA A 238 3.36 -19.13 1.86
CA ALA A 238 4.12 -19.09 0.62
C ALA A 238 4.80 -17.74 0.45
N TYR A 239 5.96 -17.69 -0.22
CA TYR A 239 6.65 -16.43 -0.50
C TYR A 239 7.38 -16.47 -1.84
N CYS A 240 7.59 -15.27 -2.41
CA CYS A 240 8.38 -15.05 -3.62
C CYS A 240 9.48 -14.01 -3.37
N PHE A 241 10.62 -14.18 -4.07
CA PHE A 241 11.79 -13.33 -3.96
C PHE A 241 12.54 -13.26 -5.30
N ASP A 242 13.46 -12.30 -5.44
CA ASP A 242 14.37 -12.23 -6.59
C ASP A 242 15.46 -13.31 -6.49
N ALA A 243 15.25 -14.41 -7.20
CA ALA A 243 16.19 -15.53 -7.23
C ALA A 243 17.33 -15.33 -8.24
N ASN A 244 17.25 -14.34 -9.11
CA ASN A 244 18.33 -13.96 -10.01
C ASN A 244 19.32 -13.01 -9.33
N GLY A 245 18.84 -12.18 -8.40
CA GLY A 245 19.65 -11.29 -7.56
C GLY A 245 20.27 -10.13 -8.33
N ASP A 246 19.68 -9.72 -9.43
CA ASP A 246 20.18 -8.61 -10.24
C ASP A 246 20.11 -7.29 -9.45
N PRO A 247 21.19 -6.52 -9.35
CA PRO A 247 21.19 -5.26 -8.64
C PRO A 247 20.13 -4.29 -9.19
N GLY A 248 19.32 -3.71 -8.28
CA GLY A 248 18.30 -2.73 -8.61
C GLY A 248 17.00 -3.31 -9.19
N TRP A 249 16.78 -4.63 -9.13
CA TRP A 249 15.47 -5.23 -9.45
C TRP A 249 14.54 -5.17 -8.24
N THR A 250 14.80 -5.97 -7.25
CA THR A 250 14.11 -5.88 -5.95
C THR A 250 14.95 -6.51 -4.84
N ASP A 251 14.84 -5.92 -3.68
CA ASP A 251 15.41 -6.40 -2.43
C ASP A 251 14.33 -6.80 -1.42
N SER A 252 13.14 -7.12 -1.91
CA SER A 252 11.96 -7.38 -1.07
C SER A 252 11.28 -8.70 -1.41
N TYR A 253 10.42 -9.15 -0.46
CA TYR A 253 9.60 -10.34 -0.53
C TYR A 253 8.13 -9.96 -0.61
N ILE A 254 7.32 -10.86 -1.20
CA ILE A 254 5.89 -11.01 -0.93
C ILE A 254 5.63 -12.37 -0.31
N GLY A 255 4.82 -12.41 0.75
CA GLY A 255 4.27 -13.62 1.35
C GLY A 255 2.76 -13.70 1.17
N GLN A 256 2.23 -14.92 1.09
CA GLN A 256 0.81 -15.25 1.14
C GLN A 256 0.62 -16.16 2.35
N LYS A 257 0.04 -15.63 3.41
CA LYS A 257 -0.12 -16.32 4.69
C LYS A 257 -1.57 -16.69 4.94
N PHE A 258 -1.83 -17.93 5.35
CA PHE A 258 -3.06 -18.30 5.99
C PHE A 258 -3.06 -17.84 7.45
N LEU A 259 -4.15 -17.21 7.91
CA LEU A 259 -4.29 -16.67 9.25
C LEU A 259 -5.21 -17.52 10.14
N GLY A 260 -6.28 -18.05 9.57
CA GLY A 260 -7.27 -18.86 10.28
C GLY A 260 -8.57 -18.95 9.50
N ALA A 261 -9.48 -19.77 10.00
CA ALA A 261 -10.79 -19.97 9.43
C ALA A 261 -11.86 -20.16 10.52
N GLU A 262 -13.12 -20.00 10.13
CA GLU A 262 -14.28 -20.27 10.98
C GLU A 262 -15.40 -20.86 10.14
N ASP A 263 -16.09 -21.86 10.66
CA ASP A 263 -17.31 -22.42 10.09
C ASP A 263 -18.35 -22.66 11.19
N LYS A 264 -19.45 -23.30 10.85
CA LYS A 264 -20.52 -23.63 11.83
C LYS A 264 -20.08 -24.57 12.96
N PHE A 265 -18.91 -25.17 12.88
CA PHE A 265 -18.35 -26.06 13.91
C PHE A 265 -17.37 -25.33 14.84
N GLY A 266 -16.94 -24.15 14.51
CA GLY A 266 -16.08 -23.30 15.31
C GLY A 266 -14.91 -22.70 14.56
N VAL A 267 -13.96 -22.20 15.33
CA VAL A 267 -12.72 -21.61 14.84
C VAL A 267 -11.71 -22.72 14.50
N HIS A 268 -11.07 -22.58 13.36
CA HIS A 268 -10.05 -23.51 12.87
C HIS A 268 -8.70 -22.80 12.77
N HIS A 269 -7.72 -23.37 13.43
CA HIS A 269 -6.33 -22.93 13.33
C HIS A 269 -5.45 -24.17 13.09
N PRO A 270 -4.46 -24.13 12.19
CA PRO A 270 -3.63 -25.29 11.86
C PRO A 270 -2.97 -25.96 13.05
N GLU A 271 -2.66 -25.19 14.10
CA GLU A 271 -2.03 -25.69 15.33
C GLU A 271 -3.02 -26.33 16.30
N ILE A 272 -4.33 -26.10 16.15
CA ILE A 272 -5.36 -26.48 17.14
C ILE A 272 -6.14 -27.72 16.72
N ASP A 273 -6.64 -27.79 15.51
CA ASP A 273 -7.66 -28.78 15.12
C ASP A 273 -7.27 -29.71 13.96
N GLY A 274 -6.07 -29.57 13.42
CA GLY A 274 -5.61 -30.40 12.31
C GLY A 274 -6.27 -30.11 10.97
N LEU A 275 -6.90 -28.95 10.81
CA LEU A 275 -7.27 -28.44 9.49
C LEU A 275 -6.01 -28.36 8.65
N GLY A 276 -5.97 -29.15 7.56
CA GLY A 276 -4.77 -29.25 6.73
C GLY A 276 -4.51 -27.98 5.94
N ASP A 277 -3.27 -27.52 5.92
CA ASP A 277 -2.78 -26.56 4.95
C ASP A 277 -2.04 -27.26 3.82
N HIS A 278 -2.30 -26.83 2.59
CA HIS A 278 -1.73 -27.43 1.39
C HIS A 278 -1.08 -26.34 0.55
N TYR A 279 0.23 -26.45 0.36
CA TYR A 279 0.97 -25.55 -0.52
C TYR A 279 1.20 -26.19 -1.87
N ASN A 280 0.88 -25.51 -2.94
CA ASN A 280 1.19 -25.90 -4.31
C ASN A 280 1.81 -24.75 -5.08
N ALA A 281 2.58 -25.09 -6.09
CA ALA A 281 3.08 -24.16 -7.08
C ALA A 281 3.03 -24.81 -8.47
N TRP A 282 2.95 -23.98 -9.51
CA TRP A 282 3.05 -24.46 -10.89
C TRP A 282 3.65 -23.41 -11.81
N VAL A 283 4.23 -23.89 -12.91
CA VAL A 283 4.82 -23.02 -13.91
C VAL A 283 3.71 -22.42 -14.76
N PHE A 284 3.70 -21.12 -14.89
CA PHE A 284 2.73 -20.40 -15.72
C PHE A 284 2.64 -21.01 -17.13
N ASN A 285 1.41 -21.31 -17.52
CA ASN A 285 1.06 -21.81 -18.86
C ASN A 285 1.89 -23.03 -19.32
N ASN A 286 2.36 -23.88 -18.39
CA ASN A 286 3.10 -25.10 -18.71
C ASN A 286 2.47 -26.33 -18.08
N SER A 287 1.69 -27.07 -18.88
CA SER A 287 1.06 -28.32 -18.47
C SER A 287 2.01 -29.55 -18.57
N GLY A 288 3.20 -29.38 -19.13
CA GLY A 288 4.14 -30.50 -19.39
C GLY A 288 5.04 -30.87 -18.22
N GLN A 289 5.06 -30.09 -17.14
CA GLN A 289 5.86 -30.37 -15.93
C GLN A 289 5.10 -31.33 -15.00
N ALA A 290 5.69 -32.46 -14.68
CA ALA A 290 5.02 -33.48 -13.85
C ALA A 290 4.72 -32.98 -12.42
N LEU A 291 5.65 -32.21 -11.81
CA LEU A 291 5.51 -31.67 -10.46
C LEU A 291 4.75 -30.34 -10.42
N PHE A 292 5.12 -29.43 -11.34
CA PHE A 292 4.58 -28.07 -11.42
C PHE A 292 3.65 -27.90 -12.63
N TYR A 293 2.74 -28.88 -12.85
CA TYR A 293 1.79 -28.82 -13.96
C TYR A 293 0.71 -27.76 -13.70
N PHE A 294 0.35 -27.07 -14.76
CA PHE A 294 -0.77 -26.12 -14.76
C PHE A 294 -2.10 -26.87 -14.73
N PRO A 295 -2.99 -26.61 -13.75
CA PRO A 295 -4.28 -27.31 -13.64
C PRO A 295 -5.28 -26.75 -14.68
N THR A 296 -5.84 -27.62 -15.52
CA THR A 296 -6.74 -27.25 -16.62
C THR A 296 -8.20 -27.68 -16.43
N SER A 297 -8.50 -28.46 -15.40
CA SER A 297 -9.84 -28.92 -15.05
C SER A 297 -10.13 -28.77 -13.57
N ASP A 298 -11.42 -28.85 -13.20
CA ASP A 298 -11.81 -28.79 -11.77
C ASP A 298 -11.20 -29.91 -10.96
N ASP A 299 -11.11 -31.12 -11.51
CA ASP A 299 -10.44 -32.25 -10.85
C ASP A 299 -8.97 -31.93 -10.53
N GLN A 300 -8.27 -31.31 -11.48
CA GLN A 300 -6.86 -30.94 -11.28
C GLN A 300 -6.70 -29.75 -10.33
N ARG A 301 -7.62 -28.78 -10.38
CA ARG A 301 -7.64 -27.64 -9.43
C ARG A 301 -7.93 -28.15 -8.02
N TYR A 302 -8.93 -28.99 -7.88
CA TYR A 302 -9.27 -29.60 -6.60
C TYR A 302 -8.12 -30.45 -6.04
N LEU A 303 -7.43 -31.21 -6.89
CA LEU A 303 -6.25 -31.98 -6.49
C LEU A 303 -5.15 -31.06 -5.95
N LYS A 304 -4.93 -29.89 -6.58
CA LYS A 304 -3.98 -28.87 -6.08
C LYS A 304 -4.41 -28.28 -4.74
N MET A 305 -5.72 -28.18 -4.48
CA MET A 305 -6.23 -27.67 -3.20
C MET A 305 -6.14 -28.69 -2.08
N SER A 306 -6.33 -29.98 -2.39
CA SER A 306 -6.45 -31.06 -1.42
C SER A 306 -5.17 -31.87 -1.17
N GLN A 307 -4.12 -31.66 -1.96
CA GLN A 307 -2.83 -32.35 -1.85
C GLN A 307 -1.68 -31.35 -2.04
N GLY A 308 -0.92 -31.10 -1.00
CA GLY A 308 0.17 -30.14 -1.00
C GLY A 308 1.52 -30.74 -1.41
N LEU A 309 2.36 -29.93 -2.06
CA LEU A 309 3.79 -30.22 -2.22
C LEU A 309 4.52 -30.34 -0.88
N ASN A 310 4.08 -29.57 0.13
CA ASN A 310 4.58 -29.63 1.50
C ASN A 310 4.29 -30.97 2.21
N GLN A 311 3.37 -31.77 1.67
CA GLN A 311 3.05 -33.13 2.17
C GLN A 311 3.87 -34.23 1.49
N ASP A 312 4.60 -33.94 0.41
CA ASP A 312 5.43 -34.93 -0.28
C ASP A 312 6.63 -35.32 0.61
N PRO A 313 6.98 -36.61 0.68
CA PRO A 313 8.13 -37.06 1.46
C PRO A 313 9.47 -36.38 1.10
N CYS A 314 9.60 -35.85 -0.09
CA CYS A 314 10.78 -35.09 -0.54
C CYS A 314 10.84 -33.65 0.02
N TRP A 315 9.78 -33.16 0.62
CA TRP A 315 9.72 -31.80 1.13
C TRP A 315 10.67 -31.60 2.32
N ALA A 316 10.47 -32.39 3.36
CA ALA A 316 11.26 -32.29 4.59
C ALA A 316 12.63 -33.00 4.49
N ASN A 317 12.71 -34.11 3.72
CA ASN A 317 13.94 -34.88 3.60
C ASN A 317 14.20 -35.32 2.14
N PRO A 318 14.73 -34.45 1.28
CA PRO A 318 14.96 -34.76 -0.12
C PRO A 318 15.99 -35.85 -0.39
N SER A 319 16.83 -36.21 0.63
CA SER A 319 17.81 -37.29 0.54
C SER A 319 17.35 -38.58 1.21
N GLY A 320 16.14 -38.60 1.79
CA GLY A 320 15.60 -39.75 2.51
C GLY A 320 15.11 -40.86 1.59
N ALA A 321 15.06 -42.09 2.07
CA ALA A 321 14.53 -43.25 1.33
C ALA A 321 13.05 -43.05 0.94
N ALA A 322 12.26 -42.38 1.79
CA ALA A 322 10.87 -42.06 1.50
C ALA A 322 10.70 -41.09 0.28
N CYS A 323 11.66 -40.20 0.06
CA CYS A 323 11.64 -39.31 -1.08
C CYS A 323 11.76 -40.07 -2.41
N ALA A 324 12.53 -41.18 -2.45
CA ALA A 324 12.64 -42.01 -3.65
C ALA A 324 11.31 -42.70 -4.01
N ALA A 325 10.40 -42.89 -3.05
CA ALA A 325 9.06 -43.40 -3.28
C ALA A 325 8.02 -42.32 -3.59
N GLY A 326 8.34 -41.02 -3.31
CA GLY A 326 7.56 -39.85 -3.68
C GLY A 326 8.00 -39.29 -5.04
N THR A 327 8.16 -37.95 -5.13
CA THR A 327 8.58 -37.27 -6.37
C THR A 327 10.02 -37.55 -6.76
N GLY A 328 10.88 -37.97 -5.85
CA GLY A 328 12.29 -38.28 -6.08
C GLY A 328 13.17 -37.05 -6.31
N VAL A 329 12.66 -35.84 -6.06
CA VAL A 329 13.35 -34.58 -6.32
C VAL A 329 13.35 -33.63 -5.12
N ASN A 330 14.36 -32.81 -4.97
CA ASN A 330 14.37 -31.76 -3.97
C ASN A 330 13.44 -30.63 -4.40
N ILE A 331 12.20 -30.67 -3.88
CA ILE A 331 11.13 -29.73 -4.26
C ILE A 331 11.52 -28.28 -3.90
N GLN A 332 12.01 -28.07 -2.69
CA GLN A 332 12.39 -26.72 -2.21
C GLN A 332 13.53 -26.13 -3.05
N ALA A 333 14.52 -26.93 -3.43
CA ALA A 333 15.59 -26.43 -4.31
C ALA A 333 15.08 -26.04 -5.71
N GLN A 334 14.09 -26.77 -6.23
CA GLN A 334 13.46 -26.41 -7.52
C GLN A 334 12.62 -25.15 -7.40
N LEU A 335 11.91 -24.93 -6.29
CA LEU A 335 11.16 -23.72 -6.03
C LEU A 335 12.05 -22.49 -5.88
N ASN A 336 13.17 -22.63 -5.17
CA ASN A 336 14.13 -21.53 -4.97
C ASN A 336 14.89 -21.14 -6.24
N ALA A 337 14.92 -21.98 -7.27
CA ALA A 337 15.53 -21.63 -8.55
C ALA A 337 14.67 -20.61 -9.31
N THR A 338 15.33 -19.79 -10.15
CA THR A 338 14.64 -18.82 -11.01
C THR A 338 13.55 -19.47 -11.86
N GLY A 339 12.40 -18.83 -11.96
CA GLY A 339 11.28 -19.31 -12.77
C GLY A 339 10.07 -18.41 -12.69
N ASN A 340 9.07 -18.72 -13.50
CA ASN A 340 7.75 -18.09 -13.45
C ASN A 340 6.77 -19.10 -12.83
N ARG A 341 6.42 -18.88 -11.58
CA ARG A 341 5.52 -19.79 -10.84
C ARG A 341 4.40 -19.03 -10.19
N SER A 342 3.23 -19.67 -10.18
CA SER A 342 2.10 -19.29 -9.33
C SER A 342 2.13 -20.12 -8.07
N ASP A 343 1.69 -19.55 -6.94
CA ASP A 343 1.56 -20.19 -5.65
C ASP A 343 0.09 -20.37 -5.29
N LEU A 344 -0.23 -21.43 -4.55
CA LEU A 344 -1.54 -21.70 -3.98
C LEU A 344 -1.36 -22.11 -2.52
N VAL A 345 -1.98 -21.38 -1.61
CA VAL A 345 -2.13 -21.77 -0.21
C VAL A 345 -3.58 -22.13 0.02
N SER A 346 -3.86 -23.39 0.32
CA SER A 346 -5.20 -23.95 0.47
C SER A 346 -5.39 -24.51 1.88
N VAL A 347 -6.61 -24.41 2.39
CA VAL A 347 -7.00 -24.93 3.70
C VAL A 347 -8.29 -25.72 3.61
N GLY A 348 -8.39 -26.77 4.41
CA GLY A 348 -9.52 -27.70 4.48
C GLY A 348 -9.07 -29.07 5.00
N PRO A 349 -9.97 -30.09 4.96
CA PRO A 349 -11.32 -30.04 4.42
C PRO A 349 -12.38 -29.54 5.40
N PHE A 350 -13.26 -28.64 4.98
CA PHE A 350 -14.48 -28.29 5.69
C PHE A 350 -15.60 -29.27 5.30
N GLN A 351 -16.38 -29.71 6.29
CA GLN A 351 -17.39 -30.74 6.12
C GLN A 351 -18.81 -30.23 6.14
N ASN A 352 -19.70 -30.90 5.41
CA ASN A 352 -21.15 -30.65 5.44
C ASN A 352 -21.52 -29.16 5.22
N PHE A 353 -20.95 -28.56 4.15
CA PHE A 353 -21.24 -27.19 3.75
C PHE A 353 -22.60 -27.12 3.03
N ALA A 354 -23.68 -27.05 3.81
CA ALA A 354 -25.04 -27.11 3.32
C ALA A 354 -25.53 -25.72 2.81
N PRO A 355 -26.61 -25.68 2.00
CA PRO A 355 -27.26 -24.43 1.62
C PRO A 355 -27.56 -23.52 2.83
N GLY A 356 -27.10 -22.29 2.75
CA GLY A 356 -27.20 -21.28 3.82
C GLY A 356 -26.01 -21.21 4.78
N ASP A 357 -25.17 -22.24 4.83
CA ASP A 357 -23.95 -22.23 5.66
C ASP A 357 -22.91 -21.24 5.14
N GLU A 358 -22.04 -20.82 6.05
CA GLU A 358 -20.92 -19.93 5.78
C GLU A 358 -19.60 -20.56 6.25
N ILE A 359 -18.54 -20.30 5.50
CA ILE A 359 -17.15 -20.59 5.86
C ILE A 359 -16.42 -19.25 5.71
N THR A 360 -15.77 -18.78 6.77
CA THR A 360 -14.89 -17.61 6.72
C THR A 360 -13.45 -18.08 6.73
N VAL A 361 -12.63 -17.56 5.83
CA VAL A 361 -11.19 -17.82 5.77
C VAL A 361 -10.45 -16.50 5.68
N ALA A 362 -9.37 -16.38 6.43
CA ALA A 362 -8.54 -15.20 6.43
C ALA A 362 -7.14 -15.49 5.92
N PHE A 363 -6.67 -14.66 5.02
CA PHE A 363 -5.30 -14.65 4.50
C PHE A 363 -4.66 -13.28 4.69
N ALA A 364 -3.37 -13.18 4.48
CA ALA A 364 -2.67 -11.91 4.37
C ALA A 364 -1.64 -11.95 3.23
N PHE A 365 -1.55 -10.85 2.50
CA PHE A 365 -0.34 -10.53 1.74
C PHE A 365 0.61 -9.79 2.68
N VAL A 366 1.82 -10.31 2.81
CA VAL A 366 2.83 -9.80 3.74
C VAL A 366 4.07 -9.43 2.94
N PHE A 367 4.58 -8.23 3.14
CA PHE A 367 5.78 -7.76 2.46
C PHE A 367 6.90 -7.50 3.46
N ALA A 368 8.13 -7.58 2.98
CA ALA A 368 9.30 -7.15 3.74
C ALA A 368 10.49 -6.90 2.82
N LYS A 369 11.30 -5.90 3.15
CA LYS A 369 12.65 -5.82 2.59
C LYS A 369 13.52 -6.95 3.14
N LYS A 370 14.43 -7.47 2.31
CA LYS A 370 15.46 -8.41 2.75
C LYS A 370 16.36 -7.75 3.77
N VAL A 371 16.79 -8.52 4.77
CA VAL A 371 17.89 -8.08 5.63
C VAL A 371 19.18 -8.22 4.84
N ASP A 372 20.00 -7.17 4.83
CA ASP A 372 21.32 -7.21 4.22
C ASP A 372 22.27 -8.04 5.11
N ASP A 373 22.62 -9.22 4.63
CA ASP A 373 23.58 -10.13 5.25
C ASP A 373 24.95 -10.14 4.52
N GLY A 374 25.17 -9.21 3.62
CA GLY A 374 26.36 -9.10 2.80
C GLY A 374 26.44 -10.11 1.64
N GLN A 375 25.38 -10.92 1.44
CA GLN A 375 25.29 -11.87 0.34
C GLN A 375 24.38 -11.35 -0.77
N SER A 376 24.44 -11.99 -1.93
CA SER A 376 23.53 -11.68 -3.03
C SER A 376 22.07 -11.94 -2.62
N ASN A 377 21.16 -11.09 -3.08
CA ASN A 377 19.71 -11.26 -2.92
C ASN A 377 19.19 -12.61 -3.43
N ALA A 378 19.89 -13.25 -4.37
CA ALA A 378 19.55 -14.58 -4.88
C ALA A 378 19.71 -15.72 -3.84
N VAL A 379 20.45 -15.50 -2.74
CA VAL A 379 20.79 -16.55 -1.78
C VAL A 379 19.57 -16.98 -0.97
N ASN A 380 18.66 -16.10 -0.66
CA ASN A 380 17.45 -16.37 0.11
C ASN A 380 17.77 -17.06 1.47
N SER A 381 18.71 -16.48 2.22
CA SER A 381 19.12 -17.02 3.53
C SER A 381 18.00 -16.85 4.57
N PRO A 382 17.99 -17.63 5.66
CA PRO A 382 17.09 -17.40 6.80
C PRO A 382 17.23 -15.99 7.37
N GLU A 383 18.44 -15.42 7.38
CA GLU A 383 18.69 -14.05 7.83
C GLU A 383 18.01 -13.03 6.92
N GLN A 384 18.16 -13.18 5.61
CA GLN A 384 17.50 -12.29 4.63
C GLN A 384 15.98 -12.30 4.79
N ARG A 385 15.38 -13.43 5.18
CA ARG A 385 13.92 -13.56 5.38
C ARG A 385 13.42 -13.15 6.76
N SER A 386 14.29 -12.86 7.72
CA SER A 386 13.89 -12.67 9.11
C SER A 386 12.82 -11.59 9.30
N ARG A 387 12.90 -10.48 8.57
CA ARG A 387 11.85 -9.45 8.58
C ARG A 387 10.51 -9.95 8.03
N LEU A 388 10.52 -10.74 6.94
CA LEU A 388 9.29 -11.31 6.41
C LEU A 388 8.59 -12.21 7.44
N LEU A 389 9.35 -13.02 8.17
CA LEU A 389 8.82 -13.89 9.21
C LEU A 389 8.23 -13.09 10.38
N ALA A 390 8.93 -12.04 10.83
CA ALA A 390 8.43 -11.15 11.86
C ALA A 390 7.14 -10.43 11.42
N ASN A 391 7.10 -9.92 10.19
CA ASN A 391 5.93 -9.26 9.61
C ASN A 391 4.73 -10.21 9.50
N ALA A 392 4.99 -11.49 9.17
CA ALA A 392 3.96 -12.52 9.13
C ALA A 392 3.37 -12.82 10.51
N GLN A 393 4.18 -12.75 11.57
CA GLN A 393 3.70 -12.87 12.95
C GLN A 393 2.79 -11.69 13.34
N TRP A 394 3.13 -10.46 12.94
CA TRP A 394 2.26 -9.30 13.15
C TRP A 394 0.91 -9.44 12.44
N ALA A 395 0.89 -9.96 11.22
CA ALA A 395 -0.36 -10.26 10.52
C ALA A 395 -1.20 -11.31 11.25
N GLN A 396 -0.55 -12.31 11.87
CA GLN A 396 -1.22 -13.31 12.70
C GLN A 396 -1.77 -12.70 13.99
N THR A 397 -0.99 -11.90 14.70
CA THR A 397 -1.43 -11.19 15.91
C THR A 397 -2.65 -10.30 15.62
N CYS A 398 -2.63 -9.62 14.47
CA CYS A 398 -3.76 -8.83 14.00
C CYS A 398 -5.04 -9.67 13.85
N TYR A 399 -4.94 -10.83 13.17
CA TYR A 399 -6.08 -11.74 13.00
C TYR A 399 -6.61 -12.25 14.34
N ASN A 400 -5.72 -12.62 15.26
CA ASN A 400 -6.12 -13.19 16.53
C ASN A 400 -6.93 -12.22 17.38
N GLY A 401 -6.57 -10.94 17.36
CA GLY A 401 -7.28 -9.93 18.12
C GLY A 401 -7.27 -10.21 19.62
N GLU A 402 -8.42 -10.55 20.19
CA GLU A 402 -8.57 -10.85 21.62
C GLU A 402 -8.11 -12.24 22.00
N ASP A 403 -8.14 -13.23 21.09
CA ASP A 403 -7.64 -14.59 21.31
C ASP A 403 -6.11 -14.59 21.25
N GLN A 404 -5.48 -14.25 22.37
CA GLN A 404 -4.03 -14.04 22.43
C GLN A 404 -3.21 -15.32 22.44
N ASN A 405 -3.80 -16.40 22.93
CA ASN A 405 -3.14 -17.70 23.05
C ASN A 405 -3.49 -18.66 21.89
N PHE A 406 -4.28 -18.21 20.93
CA PHE A 406 -4.69 -18.94 19.72
C PHE A 406 -5.50 -20.23 19.98
N ASN A 407 -6.20 -20.32 21.08
CA ASN A 407 -6.96 -21.52 21.38
C ASN A 407 -8.39 -21.52 20.80
N GLY A 408 -8.81 -20.43 20.17
CA GLY A 408 -10.17 -20.26 19.62
C GLY A 408 -11.25 -20.09 20.67
N ILE A 409 -10.87 -19.86 21.92
CA ILE A 409 -11.78 -19.68 23.09
C ILE A 409 -11.49 -18.31 23.68
N LEU A 410 -12.53 -17.60 24.06
CA LEU A 410 -12.39 -16.35 24.80
C LEU A 410 -12.11 -16.66 26.27
N ASP A 411 -10.85 -16.59 26.65
CA ASP A 411 -10.41 -16.87 28.02
C ASP A 411 -10.66 -15.69 28.97
N PRO A 412 -10.71 -15.93 30.30
CA PRO A 412 -10.90 -14.84 31.27
C PRO A 412 -9.79 -13.78 31.15
N GLY A 413 -10.19 -12.56 30.79
CA GLY A 413 -9.30 -11.40 30.59
C GLY A 413 -8.97 -11.10 29.13
N GLU A 414 -9.41 -11.93 28.18
CA GLU A 414 -9.28 -11.67 26.74
C GLU A 414 -10.47 -10.85 26.20
N ASP A 415 -11.68 -11.02 26.73
CA ASP A 415 -12.88 -10.21 26.40
C ASP A 415 -12.70 -8.77 26.91
N ARG A 416 -12.21 -7.92 26.06
CA ARG A 416 -11.83 -6.54 26.41
C ARG A 416 -12.97 -5.55 26.19
N ASP A 417 -13.78 -5.79 25.17
CA ASP A 417 -14.95 -4.96 24.86
C ASP A 417 -16.22 -5.43 25.59
N GLY A 418 -16.20 -6.61 26.24
CA GLY A 418 -17.27 -7.14 27.07
C GLY A 418 -18.45 -7.69 26.28
N ASP A 419 -18.28 -8.02 24.99
CA ASP A 419 -19.36 -8.53 24.14
C ASP A 419 -19.51 -10.05 24.17
N GLY A 420 -18.58 -10.77 24.81
CA GLY A 420 -18.57 -12.22 25.00
C GLY A 420 -18.22 -13.01 23.75
N LYS A 421 -17.55 -12.38 22.78
CA LYS A 421 -17.06 -12.99 21.53
C LYS A 421 -15.62 -12.60 21.31
N ILE A 422 -14.91 -13.39 20.51
CA ILE A 422 -13.57 -13.03 20.08
C ILE A 422 -13.68 -11.93 19.02
N THR A 423 -13.24 -10.73 19.34
CA THR A 423 -13.11 -9.64 18.37
C THR A 423 -11.77 -9.79 17.67
N ARG A 424 -11.82 -9.99 16.33
CA ARG A 424 -10.66 -10.16 15.47
C ARG A 424 -10.16 -8.81 14.95
N TYR A 425 -8.95 -8.81 14.41
CA TYR A 425 -8.33 -7.64 13.73
C TYR A 425 -8.12 -6.44 14.66
N ILE A 426 -7.85 -6.71 15.93
CA ILE A 426 -7.41 -5.68 16.88
C ILE A 426 -5.89 -5.66 16.89
N LEU A 427 -5.33 -4.48 16.69
CA LEU A 427 -3.91 -4.21 16.88
C LEU A 427 -3.73 -3.25 18.04
N PRO A 428 -2.65 -3.39 18.83
CA PRO A 428 -2.23 -2.30 19.69
C PRO A 428 -2.01 -1.08 18.80
N SER A 429 -2.35 0.09 19.26
CA SER A 429 -2.16 1.31 18.47
C SER A 429 -1.19 2.24 19.16
N PRO A 430 -0.20 2.76 18.43
CA PRO A 430 0.57 3.88 18.94
C PRO A 430 -0.37 5.07 19.19
N PRO A 431 0.05 6.05 19.95
CA PRO A 431 -0.72 7.28 20.13
C PRO A 431 -1.07 7.90 18.78
N ASP A 432 -2.24 8.53 18.68
CA ASP A 432 -2.68 9.25 17.48
C ASP A 432 -1.56 10.16 16.97
N ALA A 433 -1.22 10.08 15.68
CA ALA A 433 -0.18 10.93 15.12
C ALA A 433 -0.55 12.42 15.29
N PRO A 434 0.37 13.28 15.73
CA PRO A 434 0.08 14.70 15.89
C PRO A 434 -0.17 15.34 14.52
N GLN A 435 -1.02 16.36 14.48
CA GLN A 435 -1.16 17.17 13.27
C GLN A 435 -0.06 18.21 13.22
N VAL A 436 0.66 18.25 12.12
CA VAL A 436 1.90 19.01 11.96
C VAL A 436 1.71 20.15 10.98
N ARG A 437 2.33 21.30 11.30
CA ARG A 437 2.44 22.44 10.41
C ARG A 437 3.87 22.93 10.35
N ALA A 438 4.37 23.21 9.17
CA ALA A 438 5.69 23.80 8.95
C ALA A 438 5.57 25.24 8.45
N LEU A 439 6.46 26.10 8.92
CA LEU A 439 6.66 27.45 8.40
C LEU A 439 8.14 27.62 8.00
N PRO A 440 8.47 27.51 6.71
CA PRO A 440 9.82 27.72 6.24
C PRO A 440 10.20 29.21 6.29
N GLY A 441 11.45 29.45 6.66
CA GLY A 441 12.07 30.76 6.67
C GLY A 441 13.48 30.71 6.10
N ASP A 442 14.18 31.85 6.10
CA ASP A 442 15.53 32.00 5.56
C ASP A 442 16.54 31.21 6.40
N GLY A 443 16.93 30.05 5.93
CA GLY A 443 17.85 29.14 6.61
C GLY A 443 17.24 28.27 7.71
N TYR A 444 15.92 28.24 7.90
CA TYR A 444 15.26 27.47 8.94
C TYR A 444 13.86 26.99 8.54
N VAL A 445 13.32 26.07 9.36
CA VAL A 445 11.90 25.70 9.35
C VAL A 445 11.39 25.65 10.78
N ASP A 446 10.31 26.37 11.07
CA ASP A 446 9.55 26.22 12.30
C ASP A 446 8.50 25.12 12.13
N LEU A 447 8.55 24.08 12.97
CA LEU A 447 7.56 23.04 13.08
C LEU A 447 6.64 23.32 14.25
N PHE A 448 5.34 23.07 14.05
CA PHE A 448 4.32 23.14 15.08
C PHE A 448 3.50 21.88 15.06
N TRP A 449 3.05 21.39 16.25
CA TRP A 449 2.18 20.23 16.31
C TRP A 449 1.17 20.29 17.47
N THR A 450 0.11 19.50 17.31
CA THR A 450 -1.01 19.43 18.25
C THR A 450 -0.74 18.43 19.37
N ASP A 451 -1.48 18.54 20.49
CA ASP A 451 -1.43 17.67 21.66
C ASP A 451 -2.42 16.48 21.59
N ARG A 452 -2.93 16.14 20.40
CA ARG A 452 -3.97 15.10 20.28
C ARG A 452 -3.48 13.71 20.72
N SER A 453 -2.20 13.44 20.54
CA SER A 453 -1.54 12.19 20.91
C SER A 453 -1.61 11.86 22.40
N GLU A 454 -1.61 12.89 23.26
CA GLU A 454 -1.63 12.74 24.73
C GLU A 454 -2.94 12.15 25.27
N ARG A 455 -3.99 12.11 24.45
CA ARG A 455 -5.33 11.64 24.81
C ARG A 455 -5.79 10.44 23.99
N SER A 456 -4.89 9.83 23.27
CA SER A 456 -5.19 8.58 22.58
C SER A 456 -5.27 7.43 23.57
N ILE A 457 -6.23 6.55 23.33
CA ILE A 457 -6.44 5.35 24.13
C ILE A 457 -6.04 4.16 23.28
N ASP A 458 -5.09 3.36 23.78
CA ASP A 458 -4.71 2.11 23.12
C ASP A 458 -5.88 1.12 23.15
N PRO A 459 -6.27 0.51 22.00
CA PRO A 459 -7.43 -0.40 21.92
C PRO A 459 -7.26 -1.68 22.75
N ILE A 460 -6.02 -2.09 23.00
CA ILE A 460 -5.72 -3.29 23.75
C ILE A 460 -5.64 -3.02 25.25
N SER A 461 -4.84 -2.05 25.67
CA SER A 461 -4.67 -1.73 27.08
C SER A 461 -5.82 -0.91 27.67
N GLN A 462 -6.65 -0.27 26.84
CA GLN A 462 -7.71 0.66 27.21
C GLN A 462 -7.21 1.82 28.09
N ARG A 463 -5.95 2.22 27.92
CA ARG A 463 -5.28 3.29 28.67
C ARG A 463 -4.74 4.39 27.76
N GLU A 464 -4.62 5.59 28.32
CA GLU A 464 -3.78 6.65 27.77
C GLU A 464 -2.34 6.29 28.16
N ASP A 465 -1.55 5.81 27.23
CA ASP A 465 -0.20 5.31 27.43
C ASP A 465 0.87 6.11 26.66
N PHE A 466 0.49 7.30 26.19
CA PHE A 466 1.39 8.22 25.53
C PHE A 466 2.65 8.48 26.37
N ALA A 467 3.84 8.34 25.77
CA ALA A 467 5.11 8.59 26.39
C ALA A 467 5.80 9.86 25.86
N GLY A 468 5.73 10.14 24.54
CA GLY A 468 6.48 11.28 24.05
C GLY A 468 6.36 11.56 22.56
N TYR A 469 7.16 12.54 22.12
CA TYR A 469 7.27 12.93 20.71
C TYR A 469 8.69 12.77 20.18
N ARG A 470 8.78 12.36 18.90
CA ARG A 470 10.03 12.36 18.14
C ARG A 470 9.89 13.25 16.92
N VAL A 471 10.92 14.01 16.62
CA VAL A 471 11.03 14.82 15.41
C VAL A 471 12.08 14.22 14.51
N TYR A 472 11.73 14.04 13.26
CA TYR A 472 12.61 13.47 12.24
C TYR A 472 12.77 14.43 11.08
N ALA A 473 13.93 14.39 10.45
CA ALA A 473 14.23 15.15 9.25
C ALA A 473 14.97 14.29 8.22
N SER A 474 14.60 14.42 6.94
CA SER A 474 15.35 13.80 5.85
C SER A 474 16.68 14.51 5.66
N GLN A 475 17.69 13.77 5.18
CA GLN A 475 19.02 14.37 4.93
C GLN A 475 19.04 15.22 3.65
N VAL A 476 18.44 14.79 2.57
CA VAL A 476 18.46 15.52 1.29
C VAL A 476 17.19 15.22 0.51
N GLY A 477 16.59 16.28 -0.06
CA GLY A 477 15.35 16.16 -0.79
C GLY A 477 15.55 15.99 -2.25
N PHE A 478 16.04 15.31 -3.01
CA PHE A 478 15.82 15.00 -4.43
C PHE A 478 16.67 13.82 -4.90
N ASP A 479 16.03 12.71 -5.06
CA ASP A 479 16.40 11.75 -6.06
C ASP A 479 15.12 11.23 -6.70
N VAL A 480 14.91 11.57 -7.94
CA VAL A 480 13.71 11.21 -8.71
C VAL A 480 13.70 9.73 -9.02
N ASP A 481 14.87 9.12 -9.08
CA ASP A 481 15.03 7.72 -9.47
C ASP A 481 15.03 6.77 -8.28
N ASP A 482 15.13 7.28 -7.04
CA ASP A 482 15.14 6.47 -5.83
C ASP A 482 13.83 6.61 -5.06
N ALA A 483 12.79 6.00 -5.60
CA ALA A 483 11.48 5.89 -4.95
C ALA A 483 11.49 4.98 -3.70
N GLN A 484 12.64 4.45 -3.30
CA GLN A 484 12.80 3.63 -2.09
C GLN A 484 12.95 4.46 -0.81
N ARG A 485 12.75 5.78 -0.87
CA ARG A 485 12.91 6.69 0.25
C ARG A 485 11.73 6.67 1.19
N ASN A 486 11.71 5.63 1.98
CA ASN A 486 10.83 5.49 3.10
C ASN A 486 11.55 5.94 4.39
N GLU A 487 11.10 5.46 5.50
CA GLU A 487 11.60 5.76 6.84
C GLU A 487 13.12 5.71 7.01
N GLU A 488 13.85 4.96 6.17
CA GLU A 488 15.32 4.85 6.22
C GLU A 488 16.03 6.18 5.92
N ASP A 489 15.39 7.10 5.22
CA ASP A 489 15.95 8.42 4.91
C ASP A 489 15.72 9.44 6.03
N PHE A 490 14.81 9.17 6.95
CA PHE A 490 14.59 10.01 8.11
C PHE A 490 15.64 9.73 9.19
N ARG A 491 16.19 10.79 9.74
CA ARG A 491 17.09 10.75 10.89
C ARG A 491 16.41 11.42 12.06
N LEU A 492 16.50 10.79 13.23
CA LEU A 492 16.02 11.38 14.46
C LEU A 492 16.74 12.70 14.69
N TYR A 493 15.97 13.78 14.77
CA TYR A 493 16.45 15.13 15.08
C TYR A 493 16.39 15.41 16.58
N GLY A 494 15.34 14.95 17.25
CA GLY A 494 15.17 15.10 18.68
C GLY A 494 14.04 14.23 19.21
N GLU A 495 14.15 13.89 20.49
CA GLU A 495 13.19 13.10 21.24
C GLU A 495 12.88 13.78 22.56
N TRP A 496 11.62 13.84 22.91
CA TRP A 496 11.10 14.41 24.15
C TRP A 496 10.11 13.43 24.75
N ASP A 497 10.43 12.99 25.94
CA ASP A 497 9.75 11.96 26.68
C ASP A 497 9.04 12.58 27.90
N GLN A 498 7.86 12.09 28.22
CA GLN A 498 7.07 12.59 29.34
C GLN A 498 7.80 12.31 30.66
N ALA A 499 8.03 13.35 31.48
CA ALA A 499 8.73 13.18 32.74
C ALA A 499 7.81 12.64 33.84
N GLY A 500 8.29 11.69 34.61
CA GLY A 500 7.64 11.19 35.84
C GLY A 500 6.84 9.91 35.64
N ASP A 501 6.90 9.29 34.46
CA ASP A 501 6.25 7.99 34.19
C ASP A 501 7.20 6.77 34.41
N GLY A 502 8.50 7.04 34.57
CA GLY A 502 9.51 6.00 34.86
C GLY A 502 9.95 5.21 33.62
N VAL A 503 9.65 5.70 32.42
CA VAL A 503 9.95 5.05 31.14
C VAL A 503 10.92 5.92 30.34
N PHE A 504 11.77 5.31 29.53
CA PHE A 504 12.76 5.95 28.65
C PHE A 504 13.71 6.98 29.34
N PHE A 505 13.80 8.19 28.79
CA PHE A 505 14.84 9.18 29.14
C PHE A 505 14.38 10.28 30.08
N GLU A 506 13.10 10.39 30.41
CA GLU A 506 12.54 11.39 31.33
C GLU A 506 12.94 12.83 30.97
N THR A 507 13.03 13.16 29.70
CA THR A 507 13.53 14.47 29.22
C THR A 507 12.54 15.61 29.45
N GLY A 508 11.27 15.32 29.58
CA GLY A 508 10.20 16.29 29.69
C GLY A 508 9.83 16.91 28.34
N LEU A 509 8.59 17.38 28.23
CA LEU A 509 8.06 18.04 27.03
C LEU A 509 8.26 19.58 27.04
N ASP A 510 8.76 20.15 28.12
CA ASP A 510 8.83 21.61 28.29
C ASP A 510 9.74 22.30 27.25
N ALA A 511 10.76 21.60 26.75
CA ALA A 511 11.70 22.15 25.78
C ALA A 511 11.04 22.44 24.41
N VAL A 512 9.95 21.76 24.10
CA VAL A 512 9.18 21.92 22.84
C VAL A 512 7.79 22.48 23.05
N ARG A 513 7.34 22.61 24.31
CA ARG A 513 6.05 23.18 24.65
C ARG A 513 6.06 24.70 24.43
N LEU A 514 5.14 25.20 23.65
CA LEU A 514 4.97 26.63 23.44
C LEU A 514 4.49 27.34 24.70
N THR A 515 5.04 28.50 25.00
CA THR A 515 4.60 29.33 26.14
C THR A 515 3.11 29.68 26.01
N GLU A 516 2.68 29.97 24.79
CA GLU A 516 1.28 30.16 24.45
C GLU A 516 0.92 29.32 23.20
N PRO A 517 -0.20 28.60 23.21
CA PRO A 517 -0.65 27.86 22.04
C PRO A 517 -0.89 28.78 20.85
N VAL A 518 -0.57 28.31 19.66
CA VAL A 518 -0.71 29.07 18.40
C VAL A 518 -1.87 28.52 17.59
N GLN A 519 -2.67 29.43 17.02
CA GLN A 519 -3.68 29.12 16.02
C GLN A 519 -3.39 29.97 14.79
N PHE A 520 -3.30 29.34 13.62
CA PHE A 520 -3.01 30.02 12.37
C PHE A 520 -4.30 30.48 11.69
N ALA A 521 -4.22 31.57 10.94
CA ALA A 521 -5.36 32.10 10.21
C ALA A 521 -5.87 31.06 9.18
N GLY A 522 -7.18 30.81 9.21
CA GLY A 522 -7.83 29.82 8.34
C GLY A 522 -7.66 28.37 8.80
N ASP A 523 -7.03 28.14 9.94
CA ASP A 523 -6.84 26.83 10.54
C ASP A 523 -7.69 26.73 11.82
N SER A 524 -8.41 25.61 11.99
CA SER A 524 -9.20 25.35 13.20
C SER A 524 -8.38 24.72 14.31
N LEU A 525 -7.14 24.32 14.04
CA LEU A 525 -6.28 23.58 14.98
C LEU A 525 -5.54 24.53 15.94
N THR A 526 -5.30 24.03 17.13
CA THR A 526 -4.46 24.69 18.13
C THR A 526 -3.18 23.89 18.31
N TYR A 527 -2.05 24.54 18.06
CA TYR A 527 -0.73 23.95 18.16
C TYR A 527 -0.13 24.31 19.52
N ARG A 528 0.26 23.28 20.28
CA ARG A 528 0.80 23.44 21.64
C ARG A 528 2.30 23.26 21.73
N TYR A 529 2.88 22.66 20.69
CA TYR A 529 4.29 22.33 20.60
C TYR A 529 4.92 22.97 19.37
N GLY A 530 6.20 23.27 19.46
CA GLY A 530 6.95 23.82 18.35
C GLY A 530 8.45 23.66 18.50
N LEU A 531 9.13 23.55 17.36
CA LEU A 531 10.57 23.39 17.27
C LEU A 531 11.09 24.12 16.04
N ARG A 532 12.19 24.88 16.19
CA ARG A 532 12.90 25.46 15.06
C ARG A 532 14.07 24.56 14.66
N LEU A 533 14.07 24.14 13.39
CA LEU A 533 15.21 23.49 12.77
C LEU A 533 16.04 24.54 12.04
N GLU A 534 17.27 24.76 12.47
CA GLU A 534 18.16 25.79 11.95
C GLU A 534 19.23 25.22 11.01
N ASN A 535 19.95 26.12 10.32
CA ASN A 535 21.06 25.82 9.41
C ASN A 535 20.62 24.95 8.22
N LEU A 536 19.42 25.18 7.71
CA LEU A 536 18.89 24.50 6.54
C LEU A 536 19.18 25.34 5.29
N PRO A 537 19.83 24.80 4.26
CA PRO A 537 20.10 25.55 3.04
C PRO A 537 18.81 25.85 2.28
N ASN A 538 18.65 27.09 1.81
CA ASN A 538 17.53 27.53 1.00
C ASN A 538 17.46 26.78 -0.33
N GLY A 539 16.24 26.57 -0.81
CA GLY A 539 15.98 25.87 -2.07
C GLY A 539 16.05 24.33 -1.99
N TRP A 540 16.48 23.76 -0.85
CA TRP A 540 16.52 22.33 -0.64
C TRP A 540 15.24 21.83 0.01
N GLN A 541 14.62 20.84 -0.58
CA GLN A 541 13.48 20.16 0.06
C GLN A 541 13.91 19.41 1.31
N ARG A 542 13.10 19.53 2.35
CA ARG A 542 13.19 18.73 3.57
C ARG A 542 11.85 18.05 3.82
N ALA A 543 11.86 16.75 3.96
CA ALA A 543 10.76 16.03 4.56
C ALA A 543 10.98 16.02 6.07
N LEU A 544 9.96 16.40 6.82
CA LEU A 544 9.96 16.51 8.26
C LEU A 544 8.78 15.72 8.79
N ALA A 545 8.94 15.01 9.90
CA ALA A 545 7.85 14.29 10.53
C ALA A 545 7.91 14.46 12.06
N VAL A 546 6.74 14.51 12.68
CA VAL A 546 6.62 14.45 14.14
C VAL A 546 5.80 13.25 14.49
N THR A 547 6.38 12.29 15.18
CA THR A 547 5.68 11.09 15.63
C THR A 547 5.40 11.15 17.12
N ALA A 548 4.44 10.40 17.58
CA ALA A 548 4.17 10.14 18.98
C ALA A 548 4.45 8.67 19.28
N PHE A 549 4.93 8.38 20.49
CA PHE A 549 5.22 7.02 20.93
C PHE A 549 4.62 6.76 22.31
N ASP A 550 4.32 5.50 22.59
CA ASP A 550 3.76 5.05 23.85
C ASP A 550 4.81 4.42 24.80
N GLN A 551 4.33 4.03 25.97
CA GLN A 551 5.15 3.39 27.00
C GLN A 551 5.44 1.90 26.69
N GLY A 552 4.77 1.31 25.70
CA GLY A 552 4.71 -0.12 25.53
C GLY A 552 3.93 -0.83 26.64
N ASP A 553 3.92 -2.15 26.60
CA ASP A 553 3.31 -2.95 27.68
C ASP A 553 4.25 -4.08 28.16
N PRO A 554 4.94 -3.87 29.29
CA PRO A 554 5.83 -4.89 29.85
C PRO A 554 5.11 -6.20 30.23
N ALA A 555 3.80 -6.17 30.48
CA ALA A 555 3.04 -7.36 30.88
C ALA A 555 2.82 -8.31 29.70
N THR A 556 2.68 -7.77 28.50
CA THR A 556 2.53 -8.52 27.25
C THR A 556 3.84 -8.60 26.46
N GLN A 557 4.94 -8.03 26.97
CA GLN A 557 6.24 -7.91 26.29
C GLN A 557 6.15 -7.09 24.99
N LEU A 558 5.18 -6.20 24.87
CA LEU A 558 5.03 -5.30 23.75
C LEU A 558 6.01 -4.13 23.92
N GLU A 559 6.85 -3.93 22.92
CA GLU A 559 7.73 -2.75 22.85
C GLU A 559 6.91 -1.48 22.61
N SER A 560 7.50 -0.32 22.93
CA SER A 560 6.92 0.98 22.62
C SER A 560 6.58 1.08 21.13
N LEU A 561 5.35 1.43 20.82
CA LEU A 561 4.87 1.64 19.48
C LEU A 561 4.96 3.14 19.12
N GLU A 562 5.22 3.42 17.85
CA GLU A 562 5.39 4.77 17.33
C GLU A 562 4.45 5.01 16.16
N SER A 563 3.80 6.18 16.13
CA SER A 563 2.90 6.57 15.04
C SER A 563 3.66 6.71 13.72
N SER A 564 2.96 6.49 12.61
CA SER A 564 3.58 6.49 11.29
C SER A 564 4.01 7.89 10.83
N PHE A 565 5.16 7.99 10.15
CA PHE A 565 5.61 9.19 9.47
C PHE A 565 4.61 9.70 8.44
N ASN A 566 3.92 8.80 7.73
CA ASN A 566 3.00 9.19 6.66
C ASN A 566 1.80 10.00 7.14
N GLN A 567 1.42 9.87 8.41
CA GLN A 567 0.31 10.62 9.00
C GLN A 567 0.69 12.03 9.45
N SER A 568 1.97 12.27 9.68
CA SER A 568 2.48 13.50 10.31
C SER A 568 3.67 14.11 9.59
N SER A 569 3.93 13.69 8.36
CA SER A 569 5.02 14.25 7.55
C SER A 569 4.58 15.49 6.80
N VAL A 570 5.51 16.41 6.66
CA VAL A 570 5.36 17.63 5.88
C VAL A 570 6.64 17.90 5.10
N ARG A 571 6.49 18.44 3.90
CA ARG A 571 7.62 18.84 3.05
C ARG A 571 7.73 20.34 3.02
N ALA A 572 8.89 20.84 3.36
CA ALA A 572 9.17 22.27 3.42
C ALA A 572 10.44 22.62 2.64
N PHE A 573 10.42 23.77 2.02
CA PHE A 573 11.57 24.38 1.37
C PHE A 573 12.00 25.58 2.18
N PRO A 574 13.11 25.52 2.95
CA PRO A 574 13.71 26.72 3.53
C PRO A 574 13.99 27.76 2.45
N GLY A 575 13.70 29.00 2.73
CA GLY A 575 13.85 30.09 1.78
C GLY A 575 13.32 31.42 2.31
N THR A 576 13.42 32.45 1.49
CA THR A 576 13.02 33.80 1.91
C THR A 576 11.50 33.95 1.95
N PRO A 577 10.94 34.54 3.03
CA PRO A 577 9.53 34.85 3.08
C PRO A 577 9.19 36.02 2.14
N ALA A 578 7.90 36.17 1.81
CA ALA A 578 7.43 37.26 0.98
C ALA A 578 7.80 38.63 1.56
N GLN A 579 8.37 39.50 0.74
CA GLN A 579 8.85 40.82 1.15
C GLN A 579 7.76 41.86 0.96
N ALA A 580 7.59 42.72 1.95
CA ALA A 580 6.67 43.86 1.84
C ALA A 580 7.19 44.93 0.87
N THR A 581 8.53 45.13 0.80
CA THR A 581 9.20 46.08 -0.09
C THR A 581 10.51 45.49 -0.60
N MET A 582 10.87 45.81 -1.84
CA MET A 582 12.14 45.40 -2.45
C MET A 582 13.30 46.36 -2.15
N ALA A 583 13.04 47.50 -1.54
CA ALA A 583 14.06 48.50 -1.26
C ALA A 583 15.05 48.05 -0.14
N SER A 584 14.55 47.36 0.88
CA SER A 584 15.38 46.86 1.98
C SER A 584 16.01 45.51 1.71
N ASN A 585 15.30 44.64 1.02
CA ASN A 585 15.73 43.29 0.64
C ASN A 585 15.48 43.07 -0.86
N PRO A 586 16.41 43.52 -1.72
CA PRO A 586 16.19 43.43 -3.16
C PRO A 586 16.13 41.98 -3.65
N PRO A 587 15.29 41.70 -4.65
CA PRO A 587 15.25 40.39 -5.29
C PRO A 587 16.61 39.98 -5.84
N TYR A 588 16.95 38.71 -5.66
CA TYR A 588 18.18 38.13 -6.18
C TYR A 588 17.91 36.73 -6.77
N VAL A 589 18.93 36.19 -7.46
CA VAL A 589 18.86 34.90 -8.13
C VAL A 589 19.95 33.98 -7.60
N TYR A 590 19.61 32.71 -7.32
CA TYR A 590 20.59 31.72 -6.96
C TYR A 590 20.30 30.35 -7.60
N PRO A 591 21.36 29.53 -7.89
CA PRO A 591 22.75 29.91 -7.87
C PRO A 591 23.06 30.94 -8.99
N ASN A 592 23.96 31.85 -8.72
CA ASN A 592 24.39 32.82 -9.72
C ASN A 592 25.92 32.97 -9.64
N PRO A 593 26.71 32.45 -10.62
CA PRO A 593 26.27 31.81 -11.86
C PRO A 593 25.60 30.44 -11.64
N TYR A 594 24.72 30.08 -12.57
CA TYR A 594 24.17 28.72 -12.69
C TYR A 594 25.05 27.88 -13.62
N TYR A 595 25.65 26.81 -13.11
CA TYR A 595 26.61 25.96 -13.85
C TYR A 595 25.94 24.68 -14.34
N ALA A 596 25.18 24.73 -15.43
CA ALA A 596 24.54 23.61 -16.08
C ALA A 596 23.62 22.73 -15.19
N GLY A 597 23.62 22.95 -13.90
CA GLY A 597 22.82 22.28 -12.89
C GLY A 597 23.08 22.88 -11.51
N ALA A 598 22.17 22.61 -10.57
CA ALA A 598 22.32 22.95 -9.17
C ALA A 598 22.27 21.65 -8.33
N ALA A 599 22.94 21.66 -7.18
CA ALA A 599 23.07 20.48 -6.34
C ALA A 599 21.73 19.90 -5.84
N TRP A 600 20.68 20.71 -5.78
CA TRP A 600 19.33 20.29 -5.37
C TRP A 600 18.44 19.77 -6.52
N GLU A 601 18.95 19.69 -7.75
CA GLU A 601 18.12 19.28 -8.91
C GLU A 601 18.03 17.77 -9.10
N GLY A 602 18.87 17.00 -8.41
CA GLY A 602 18.90 15.55 -8.52
C GLY A 602 19.31 15.02 -9.90
N THR A 603 19.32 13.72 -10.08
CA THR A 603 19.56 13.03 -11.35
C THR A 603 18.23 12.50 -11.87
N SER A 604 17.57 13.23 -12.75
CA SER A 604 16.33 12.76 -13.39
C SER A 604 16.65 12.22 -14.78
N SER A 605 15.95 11.15 -15.18
CA SER A 605 15.89 10.72 -16.59
C SER A 605 15.28 11.78 -17.51
N PHE A 606 14.62 12.79 -16.93
CA PHE A 606 14.06 13.97 -17.59
C PHE A 606 14.88 15.22 -17.27
N GLN A 607 16.19 15.19 -17.49
CA GLN A 607 17.13 16.26 -17.12
C GLN A 607 16.70 17.67 -17.56
N ASP A 608 15.97 17.80 -18.66
CA ASP A 608 15.55 19.10 -19.18
C ASP A 608 14.43 19.76 -18.35
N GLU A 609 13.76 18.99 -17.47
CA GLU A 609 12.66 19.47 -16.63
C GLU A 609 13.03 19.61 -15.15
N SER A 610 14.23 19.15 -14.75
CA SER A 610 14.72 19.21 -13.36
C SER A 610 15.50 20.48 -13.02
N ARG A 611 15.82 21.29 -14.04
CA ARG A 611 16.61 22.52 -13.84
C ARG A 611 15.86 23.58 -13.05
N ARG A 612 16.57 24.19 -12.09
CA ARG A 612 15.99 25.22 -11.22
C ARG A 612 16.92 26.38 -10.97
N LEU A 613 16.48 27.55 -11.38
CA LEU A 613 17.06 28.81 -10.98
C LEU A 613 16.06 29.48 -10.03
N MET A 614 16.48 29.80 -8.83
CA MET A 614 15.60 30.39 -7.81
C MET A 614 15.65 31.91 -7.85
N PHE A 615 14.49 32.55 -7.94
CA PHE A 615 14.31 33.95 -7.62
C PHE A 615 13.88 34.08 -6.17
N ALA A 616 14.56 34.89 -5.39
CA ALA A 616 14.36 35.06 -3.95
C ALA A 616 14.11 36.53 -3.57
N ASN A 617 13.65 36.77 -2.35
CA ASN A 617 13.20 38.07 -1.84
C ASN A 617 12.09 38.68 -2.69
N LEU A 618 11.18 37.85 -3.20
CA LEU A 618 10.05 38.32 -3.97
C LEU A 618 8.95 38.92 -3.08
N PRO A 619 8.21 39.94 -3.55
CA PRO A 619 6.97 40.35 -2.90
C PRO A 619 5.91 39.27 -3.04
N ALA A 620 4.86 39.35 -2.21
CA ALA A 620 3.79 38.34 -2.17
C ALA A 620 3.14 38.11 -3.53
N ARG A 621 3.02 39.14 -4.33
CA ARG A 621 2.52 39.06 -5.72
C ARG A 621 3.47 39.79 -6.64
N ALA A 622 4.07 39.06 -7.58
CA ALA A 622 5.08 39.61 -8.48
C ALA A 622 4.93 39.09 -9.91
N GLU A 623 5.33 39.93 -10.86
CA GLU A 623 5.61 39.57 -12.24
C GLU A 623 7.12 39.65 -12.48
N ILE A 624 7.72 38.51 -12.92
CA ILE A 624 9.16 38.44 -13.20
C ILE A 624 9.32 38.31 -14.70
N ARG A 625 10.06 39.24 -15.30
CA ARG A 625 10.37 39.20 -16.73
C ARG A 625 11.85 38.91 -16.94
N VAL A 626 12.13 37.92 -17.75
CA VAL A 626 13.50 37.50 -18.12
C VAL A 626 13.81 37.94 -19.52
N HIS A 627 14.95 38.62 -19.72
CA HIS A 627 15.35 39.18 -21.03
C HIS A 627 16.75 38.70 -21.41
N SER A 628 16.94 38.53 -22.71
CA SER A 628 18.26 38.35 -23.34
C SER A 628 19.15 39.58 -23.16
N PRO A 629 20.48 39.50 -23.39
CA PRO A 629 21.35 40.67 -23.43
C PRO A 629 20.97 41.69 -24.50
N ALA A 630 20.29 41.23 -25.55
CA ALA A 630 19.79 42.10 -26.63
C ALA A 630 18.45 42.80 -26.26
N GLY A 631 17.83 42.42 -25.16
CA GLY A 631 16.54 42.98 -24.69
C GLY A 631 15.31 42.18 -25.09
N ASP A 632 15.49 41.01 -25.74
CA ASP A 632 14.36 40.17 -26.13
C ASP A 632 13.74 39.53 -24.88
N LEU A 633 12.42 39.54 -24.80
CA LEU A 633 11.68 38.88 -23.72
C LEU A 633 11.69 37.38 -23.93
N LEU A 634 12.31 36.68 -23.00
CA LEU A 634 12.41 35.23 -22.99
C LEU A 634 11.26 34.54 -22.26
N ASP A 635 10.92 35.09 -21.07
CA ASP A 635 9.84 34.54 -20.28
C ASP A 635 9.17 35.57 -19.38
N VAL A 636 7.91 35.28 -18.96
CA VAL A 636 7.17 36.05 -17.95
C VAL A 636 6.63 35.07 -16.91
N LEU A 637 7.12 35.21 -15.71
CA LEU A 637 6.77 34.34 -14.58
C LEU A 637 5.84 35.13 -13.64
N HIS A 638 4.79 34.47 -13.17
CA HIS A 638 3.85 35.06 -12.23
C HIS A 638 4.03 34.37 -10.87
N HIS A 639 4.27 35.16 -9.85
CA HIS A 639 4.46 34.70 -8.47
C HIS A 639 3.29 35.16 -7.60
N ASP A 640 2.72 34.21 -6.84
CA ASP A 640 1.74 34.45 -5.79
C ASP A 640 2.07 33.60 -4.56
N ALA A 641 2.45 34.24 -3.45
CA ALA A 641 2.82 33.59 -2.21
C ALA A 641 1.69 32.75 -1.58
N GLY A 642 0.44 33.08 -1.87
CA GLY A 642 -0.75 32.36 -1.41
C GLY A 642 -1.27 31.32 -2.40
N GLY A 643 -0.67 31.24 -3.59
CA GLY A 643 -1.11 30.39 -4.68
C GLY A 643 -0.28 29.10 -4.84
N SER A 644 -0.85 28.14 -5.56
CA SER A 644 -0.22 26.86 -5.87
C SER A 644 0.55 26.85 -7.19
N ASP A 645 0.89 28.02 -7.75
CA ASP A 645 1.48 28.13 -9.10
C ASP A 645 2.76 27.31 -9.27
N GLN A 646 3.52 27.13 -8.19
CA GLN A 646 4.73 26.30 -8.19
C GLN A 646 4.45 24.81 -7.98
N LEU A 647 3.34 24.44 -7.36
CA LEU A 647 2.98 23.04 -7.10
C LEU A 647 2.66 22.26 -8.39
N GLY A 648 2.38 22.97 -9.48
CA GLY A 648 2.21 22.40 -10.81
C GLY A 648 3.51 22.04 -11.53
N GLN A 649 4.66 22.39 -11.01
CA GLN A 649 5.97 22.07 -11.61
C GLN A 649 6.35 20.62 -11.35
N ARG A 650 6.90 19.94 -12.36
CA ARG A 650 7.16 18.49 -12.33
C ARG A 650 8.08 18.03 -11.22
N TRP A 651 9.04 18.83 -10.82
CA TRP A 651 9.98 18.45 -9.76
C TRP A 651 9.36 18.41 -8.35
N PHE A 652 8.19 19.04 -8.13
CA PHE A 652 7.41 18.82 -6.93
C PHE A 652 6.69 17.45 -6.90
N ARG A 653 6.50 16.84 -8.06
CA ARG A 653 5.83 15.55 -8.19
C ARG A 653 6.70 14.36 -7.82
N THR A 654 7.97 14.58 -7.59
CA THR A 654 8.94 13.50 -7.35
C THR A 654 8.79 12.82 -6.01
N PHE A 655 8.06 13.45 -5.05
CA PHE A 655 7.86 12.94 -3.71
C PHE A 655 6.41 12.97 -3.25
N ALA A 656 5.51 13.55 -4.02
CA ALA A 656 4.14 13.72 -3.61
C ALA A 656 3.21 13.34 -4.76
N ASP A 657 2.11 12.71 -4.43
CA ASP A 657 0.93 12.75 -5.25
C ASP A 657 0.66 14.24 -5.56
N PRO A 658 0.45 14.65 -6.83
CA PRO A 658 0.15 16.03 -7.18
C PRO A 658 -1.12 16.58 -6.50
N THR A 659 -1.88 15.71 -5.83
CA THR A 659 -3.03 16.07 -5.00
C THR A 659 -2.66 16.32 -3.54
N GLU A 660 -1.44 15.98 -3.08
CA GLU A 660 -0.99 16.22 -1.71
C GLU A 660 -0.71 17.72 -1.47
N GLN A 661 -1.44 18.30 -0.55
CA GLN A 661 -1.24 19.69 -0.08
C GLN A 661 -0.14 19.82 0.99
N THR A 662 0.75 18.85 1.09
CA THR A 662 1.76 18.77 2.18
C THR A 662 3.06 19.53 1.89
N VAL A 663 3.21 20.11 0.71
CA VAL A 663 4.39 20.90 0.34
C VAL A 663 4.22 22.35 0.79
N VAL A 664 5.17 22.85 1.60
CA VAL A 664 5.13 24.21 2.11
C VAL A 664 6.31 25.02 1.57
N LEU A 665 5.98 26.15 0.93
CA LEU A 665 6.93 27.08 0.33
C LEU A 665 7.11 28.34 1.21
N PRO A 666 8.27 29.02 1.14
CA PRO A 666 8.57 30.18 2.00
C PRO A 666 7.79 31.45 1.61
N GLY A 667 7.16 31.46 0.44
CA GLY A 667 6.31 32.57 -0.05
C GLY A 667 7.05 33.73 -0.71
N GLY A 668 8.36 33.84 -0.58
CA GLY A 668 9.17 34.87 -1.24
C GLY A 668 10.13 34.35 -2.29
N GLU A 669 9.89 33.11 -2.77
CA GLU A 669 10.75 32.46 -3.77
C GLU A 669 9.94 31.87 -4.92
N TYR A 670 10.55 31.87 -6.09
CA TYR A 670 10.01 31.27 -7.31
C TYR A 670 11.10 30.48 -8.03
N ALA A 671 10.80 29.23 -8.39
CA ALA A 671 11.69 28.38 -9.15
C ALA A 671 11.37 28.45 -10.64
N TRP A 672 12.37 28.81 -11.46
CA TRP A 672 12.26 28.84 -12.90
C TRP A 672 13.01 27.65 -13.51
N ASP A 673 12.37 26.95 -14.45
CA ASP A 673 12.87 25.75 -15.12
C ASP A 673 13.93 26.04 -16.22
N ILE A 674 14.29 27.31 -16.39
CA ILE A 674 15.26 27.80 -17.42
C ILE A 674 14.78 27.48 -18.85
N LEU A 675 13.49 27.39 -19.04
CA LEU A 675 12.86 27.34 -20.37
C LEU A 675 12.31 28.73 -20.73
N SER A 676 12.26 29.01 -22.02
CA SER A 676 11.58 30.18 -22.51
C SER A 676 10.05 29.99 -22.51
N LYS A 677 9.28 31.03 -22.69
CA LYS A 677 7.83 30.99 -22.89
C LYS A 677 7.36 30.01 -23.99
N ASP A 678 8.23 29.75 -24.97
CA ASP A 678 8.02 28.78 -26.04
C ASP A 678 8.61 27.39 -25.72
N ARG A 679 8.92 27.12 -24.43
CA ARG A 679 9.51 25.88 -23.90
C ARG A 679 10.82 25.48 -24.55
N GLN A 680 11.63 26.45 -24.97
CA GLN A 680 12.97 26.21 -25.51
C GLN A 680 14.01 26.42 -24.41
N ILE A 681 15.04 25.56 -24.40
CA ILE A 681 16.16 25.67 -23.46
C ILE A 681 16.90 26.99 -23.69
N VAL A 682 17.01 27.79 -22.63
CA VAL A 682 17.75 29.06 -22.66
C VAL A 682 19.25 28.79 -22.75
N ALA A 683 19.94 29.47 -23.68
CA ALA A 683 21.37 29.29 -23.94
C ALA A 683 22.25 29.80 -22.77
N HIS A 684 23.54 29.48 -22.79
CA HIS A 684 24.51 30.12 -21.87
C HIS A 684 24.67 31.61 -22.20
N GLY A 685 24.84 32.42 -21.16
CA GLY A 685 24.99 33.85 -21.31
C GLY A 685 24.67 34.65 -20.05
N LEU A 686 24.82 35.98 -20.16
CA LEU A 686 24.35 36.93 -19.14
C LEU A 686 22.90 37.33 -19.46
N TYR A 687 22.06 37.32 -18.48
CA TYR A 687 20.61 37.65 -18.62
C TYR A 687 20.24 38.78 -17.66
N ARG A 688 19.20 39.52 -18.04
CA ARG A 688 18.59 40.52 -17.19
C ARG A 688 17.22 40.04 -16.74
N TYR A 689 16.87 40.27 -15.49
CA TYR A 689 15.51 40.10 -14.99
C TYR A 689 14.98 41.39 -14.40
N THR A 690 13.62 41.51 -14.43
CA THR A 690 12.90 42.61 -13.79
C THR A 690 11.78 41.99 -12.94
N VAL A 691 11.69 42.41 -11.68
CA VAL A 691 10.60 42.04 -10.76
C VAL A 691 9.72 43.24 -10.59
N LEU A 692 8.43 43.08 -10.85
CA LEU A 692 7.39 44.08 -10.61
C LEU A 692 6.53 43.62 -9.43
N ASN A 693 6.47 44.37 -8.35
CA ASN A 693 5.51 44.15 -7.28
C ASN A 693 4.12 44.58 -7.75
N LEU A 694 3.19 43.64 -7.86
CA LEU A 694 1.84 43.88 -8.39
C LEU A 694 0.94 44.64 -7.42
N ASP A 695 1.30 44.65 -6.11
CA ASP A 695 0.52 45.38 -5.10
C ASP A 695 0.93 46.83 -4.93
N THR A 696 2.22 47.14 -5.09
CA THR A 696 2.77 48.49 -4.87
C THR A 696 3.17 49.20 -6.17
N GLY A 697 3.41 48.47 -7.28
CA GLY A 697 3.98 49.01 -8.52
C GLY A 697 5.51 49.23 -8.44
N GLU A 698 6.18 48.86 -7.34
CA GLU A 698 7.64 48.96 -7.21
C GLU A 698 8.30 47.98 -8.20
N SER A 699 9.40 48.42 -8.82
CA SER A 699 10.13 47.62 -9.80
C SER A 699 11.61 47.51 -9.46
N TYR A 700 12.18 46.32 -9.59
CA TYR A 700 13.59 46.04 -9.41
C TYR A 700 14.17 45.34 -10.64
N SER A 701 15.45 45.60 -10.95
CA SER A 701 16.15 44.94 -12.05
C SER A 701 17.48 44.38 -11.59
N GLY A 702 17.77 43.15 -11.98
CA GLY A 702 19.02 42.47 -11.69
C GLY A 702 19.53 41.64 -12.90
N HIS A 703 20.64 40.94 -12.66
CA HIS A 703 21.29 40.10 -13.68
C HIS A 703 21.65 38.74 -13.12
N PHE A 704 21.68 37.73 -13.96
CA PHE A 704 22.22 36.42 -13.66
C PHE A 704 22.96 35.82 -14.86
N THR A 705 23.79 34.83 -14.60
CA THR A 705 24.59 34.19 -15.63
C THR A 705 24.31 32.70 -15.68
N LEU A 706 24.05 32.18 -16.88
CA LEU A 706 23.97 30.75 -17.17
C LEU A 706 25.26 30.29 -17.83
N ILE A 707 25.90 29.28 -17.29
CA ILE A 707 27.10 28.63 -17.81
C ILE A 707 26.78 27.18 -18.03
N LYS A 708 26.88 26.70 -19.28
CA LYS A 708 26.63 25.31 -19.65
C LYS A 708 27.94 24.58 -19.96
#